data_ba904c6fad81021113916b1602c5dde2
#
_entry.id   ba904c6fad81021113916b1602c5dde2
#
_cell.length_a   1.000
_cell.length_b   1.000
_cell.length_c   1.000
_cell.angle_alpha   90.00
_cell.angle_beta   90.00
_cell.angle_gamma   90.00
#
_symmetry.space_group_name_H-M   'P 1'
#
loop_
_entity.id
_entity.type
_entity.pdbx_description
1 polymer ?
#
loop_
_entity_poly.entity_id
_entity_poly.type
_entity_poly.pdbx_seq_one_letter_code
_entity_poly.pdbx_strand_id
1 'polypeptide(L)'
;MRKRFLLIALALIIALTSVLLASCIPTPGPDNSSSSSSSDDSSSSGGGSDNPQGTATEVDNIRYLRVAELKNGNVTLKFNVYVSGLSYDIRYSDKPITEDNFEQATKANASVSGSKEITAVINDLGASVSKAYYVAVRAYVGNTSNHGQVFSVRVGGNMVIPINYTTSITNVYHGETLRGNFTNLFDEQDDKYVSSLYRPETNMGTVYPPPTTGNRVTYDPTAGDVVDGKVGMNLSPIVDMEFNHYITTIKLFYGELKGKYVVDGNNVVFDNEAPFVGTVTVRWSKKPVDFQAENEAWDGYYEFQMSDIDDKNWNDVEVNAEARYVQVVFKDGEAPNEILIYGYQSSENTPIATELRKLPTMGEMMGICGFVASGGGNTPIKSVSCTTVLREYHNFGWSYVENSYPGMASTFMGGMGNFDGQYASYQSAGILVVPCVQWSGNIGRKVDSDGLPVKEGGNFVGASYFEKFNPEVYFLYADNLFSFAARYGSNSSAELLSILRKHCSTGAKSAGAGTLQWIEAGNEPNGEDQSGMVPYQLAALQSAVYDGHMKTMTSTKIEDGYHFGVKNADPNFKVAMAGLAGTGGRYITSMCYWLEANRTDGNLGMDAFNFHSYFSNTFYMNGTYIQVGVSPEYYNIVDDVARMIEFRNKYYPDVEVWITEFGWDTNPSYETMTAAHAYGEYDSHQVQAMWLVRAYLLFSAIGIDKATMYMTEDCAYDATAVGKYGTCGVVGFDENGKEYFKDSYYYLYTLKNTLGDYRFVDEINSGSDDIWIYKYQTDGGKTAYAVWCPTMDGTKVDNFELKIDGSVATLVQAVDLDTDGVASELTVTNGTVKINVSENPVYVIVD
;
A
#
# COMPACT_ATOMS: atom_id res chain seq x y z
N MET A 1 -18.96 41.23 -13.17
CA MET A 1 -18.09 40.60 -12.14
C MET A 1 -18.12 39.09 -12.21
N ARG A 2 -19.25 38.41 -12.35
CA ARG A 2 -19.31 36.92 -12.45
C ARG A 2 -18.43 36.29 -13.55
N LYS A 3 -18.30 36.86 -14.73
CA LYS A 3 -17.47 36.31 -15.82
C LYS A 3 -15.93 36.38 -15.59
N ARG A 4 -15.44 37.28 -14.73
CA ARG A 4 -14.01 37.34 -14.38
C ARG A 4 -13.63 36.36 -13.28
N PHE A 5 -14.56 36.02 -12.36
CA PHE A 5 -14.33 35.02 -11.34
C PHE A 5 -14.36 33.59 -11.89
N LEU A 6 -15.26 33.32 -12.85
CA LEU A 6 -15.30 32.04 -13.55
C LEU A 6 -13.98 31.76 -14.31
N LEU A 7 -13.38 32.78 -14.90
CA LEU A 7 -12.10 32.68 -15.60
C LEU A 7 -10.90 32.46 -14.65
N ILE A 8 -10.96 32.94 -13.41
CA ILE A 8 -9.90 32.73 -12.41
C ILE A 8 -10.06 31.35 -11.75
N ALA A 9 -11.27 30.92 -11.46
CA ALA A 9 -11.54 29.56 -10.99
C ALA A 9 -11.20 28.52 -12.06
N LEU A 10 -11.55 28.79 -13.31
CA LEU A 10 -11.20 27.95 -14.45
C LEU A 10 -9.67 27.92 -14.70
N ALA A 11 -8.98 29.07 -14.50
CA ALA A 11 -7.51 29.11 -14.61
C ALA A 11 -6.80 28.38 -13.45
N LEU A 12 -7.38 28.35 -12.25
CA LEU A 12 -6.87 27.56 -11.12
C LEU A 12 -7.16 26.05 -11.29
N ILE A 13 -8.33 25.72 -11.81
CA ILE A 13 -8.67 24.33 -12.15
C ILE A 13 -7.82 23.86 -13.33
N ILE A 14 -7.59 24.69 -14.34
CA ILE A 14 -6.70 24.37 -15.46
C ILE A 14 -5.22 24.29 -15.00
N ALA A 15 -4.79 25.05 -14.01
CA ALA A 15 -3.46 24.90 -13.42
C ALA A 15 -3.33 23.61 -12.60
N LEU A 16 -4.37 23.21 -11.88
CA LEU A 16 -4.41 21.89 -11.22
C LEU A 16 -4.51 20.74 -12.23
N THR A 17 -5.31 20.89 -13.28
CA THR A 17 -5.43 19.85 -14.32
C THR A 17 -4.23 19.80 -15.26
N SER A 18 -3.50 20.87 -15.47
CA SER A 18 -2.28 20.86 -16.29
C SER A 18 -1.10 20.21 -15.56
N VAL A 19 -1.07 20.21 -14.25
CA VAL A 19 -0.13 19.43 -13.44
C VAL A 19 -0.52 17.94 -13.46
N LEU A 20 -1.82 17.62 -13.43
CA LEU A 20 -2.34 16.26 -13.55
C LEU A 20 -2.23 15.66 -14.97
N LEU A 21 -2.23 16.49 -16.03
CA LEU A 21 -2.12 16.02 -17.41
C LEU A 21 -0.69 15.74 -17.87
N ALA A 22 0.33 16.17 -17.14
CA ALA A 22 1.73 15.89 -17.49
C ALA A 22 2.18 14.48 -17.07
N SER A 23 1.45 13.80 -16.19
CA SER A 23 1.81 12.50 -15.62
C SER A 23 1.26 11.26 -16.36
N CYS A 24 0.52 11.43 -17.43
CA CYS A 24 -0.13 10.33 -18.15
C CYS A 24 0.36 10.17 -19.58
N ILE A 25 1.67 10.11 -19.80
CA ILE A 25 2.21 9.52 -21.02
C ILE A 25 2.65 8.09 -20.64
N PRO A 26 1.95 7.04 -21.09
CA PRO A 26 2.45 5.69 -20.88
C PRO A 26 3.73 5.53 -21.69
N THR A 27 4.81 5.22 -21.02
CA THR A 27 6.00 4.72 -21.70
C THR A 27 5.63 3.42 -22.41
N PRO A 28 5.90 3.28 -23.71
CA PRO A 28 5.66 2.03 -24.42
C PRO A 28 6.54 0.94 -23.82
N GLY A 29 5.91 -0.11 -23.32
CA GLY A 29 6.61 -1.35 -22.96
C GLY A 29 7.31 -1.91 -24.20
N PRO A 30 8.42 -2.64 -24.04
CA PRO A 30 9.18 -3.15 -25.15
C PRO A 30 8.37 -4.16 -25.96
N ASP A 31 8.27 -3.91 -27.25
CA ASP A 31 7.78 -4.84 -28.24
C ASP A 31 8.57 -6.16 -28.20
N ASN A 32 7.96 -7.22 -27.74
CA ASN A 32 8.42 -8.57 -28.02
C ASN A 32 7.75 -9.06 -29.30
N SER A 33 8.35 -8.71 -30.45
CA SER A 33 8.08 -9.41 -31.70
C SER A 33 9.03 -10.59 -31.84
N SER A 34 8.55 -11.77 -31.59
CA SER A 34 9.03 -12.96 -32.32
C SER A 34 7.87 -13.90 -32.56
N SER A 35 7.64 -14.05 -33.83
CA SER A 35 6.72 -14.92 -34.53
C SER A 35 6.91 -16.38 -34.18
N SER A 36 5.83 -17.12 -34.00
CA SER A 36 5.33 -18.08 -35.00
C SER A 36 4.35 -19.08 -34.43
N SER A 37 3.25 -19.07 -35.07
CA SER A 37 2.42 -20.20 -35.59
C SER A 37 1.77 -21.21 -34.65
N SER A 38 0.43 -21.10 -34.68
CA SER A 38 -0.56 -22.17 -34.91
C SER A 38 -0.58 -23.35 -33.94
N SER A 39 -1.65 -23.78 -33.44
CA SER A 39 -3.04 -23.98 -33.87
C SER A 39 -3.78 -24.71 -32.75
N ASP A 40 -5.06 -24.34 -32.64
CA ASP A 40 -6.22 -25.19 -32.40
C ASP A 40 -6.32 -26.15 -31.20
N ASP A 41 -7.25 -25.80 -30.38
CA ASP A 41 -8.55 -26.43 -30.10
C ASP A 41 -8.75 -27.36 -28.92
N SER A 42 -9.83 -27.01 -28.26
CA SER A 42 -10.84 -27.83 -27.59
C SER A 42 -10.66 -28.23 -26.11
N SER A 43 -11.63 -27.65 -25.41
CA SER A 43 -12.31 -28.07 -24.19
C SER A 43 -12.29 -29.57 -23.84
N SER A 44 -12.06 -29.89 -22.55
CA SER A 44 -13.03 -30.67 -21.79
C SER A 44 -12.67 -30.79 -20.30
N SER A 45 -13.69 -30.66 -19.48
CA SER A 45 -13.74 -30.89 -18.05
C SER A 45 -13.42 -32.34 -17.66
N GLY A 46 -12.74 -32.52 -16.53
CA GLY A 46 -12.66 -33.81 -15.86
C GLY A 46 -11.63 -33.82 -14.73
N GLY A 47 -12.11 -33.84 -13.49
CA GLY A 47 -11.27 -34.03 -12.33
C GLY A 47 -10.63 -35.42 -12.33
N GLY A 48 -9.36 -35.45 -11.99
CA GLY A 48 -8.59 -36.67 -11.77
C GLY A 48 -7.22 -36.28 -11.21
N SER A 49 -6.85 -36.85 -10.10
CA SER A 49 -5.53 -36.78 -9.52
C SER A 49 -4.50 -37.38 -10.46
N ASP A 50 -3.92 -36.58 -11.33
CA ASP A 50 -2.86 -37.04 -12.22
C ASP A 50 -1.53 -36.49 -11.74
N ASN A 51 -0.71 -37.42 -11.30
CA ASN A 51 0.73 -37.26 -11.26
C ASN A 51 1.18 -37.01 -12.72
N PRO A 52 1.76 -35.84 -13.06
CA PRO A 52 2.14 -35.56 -14.43
C PRO A 52 3.24 -36.52 -14.87
N GLN A 53 2.90 -37.56 -15.58
CA GLN A 53 3.87 -38.38 -16.29
C GLN A 53 4.44 -37.55 -17.44
N GLY A 54 5.68 -37.07 -17.21
CA GLY A 54 6.31 -36.19 -18.17
C GLY A 54 6.78 -36.86 -19.43
N THR A 55 6.73 -36.06 -20.49
CA THR A 55 7.32 -36.36 -21.80
C THR A 55 8.75 -35.82 -21.93
N ALA A 56 9.47 -35.59 -20.83
CA ALA A 56 10.84 -35.16 -20.88
C ALA A 56 11.73 -36.21 -21.57
N THR A 57 12.56 -35.77 -22.48
CA THR A 57 13.51 -36.60 -23.22
C THR A 57 14.93 -36.53 -22.65
N GLU A 58 15.18 -35.52 -21.78
CA GLU A 58 16.49 -35.28 -21.17
C GLU A 58 16.32 -35.17 -19.65
N VAL A 59 17.31 -35.61 -18.93
CA VAL A 59 17.38 -35.49 -17.48
C VAL A 59 17.94 -34.11 -17.13
N ASP A 60 17.31 -33.44 -16.19
CA ASP A 60 17.81 -32.21 -15.57
C ASP A 60 18.08 -32.44 -14.09
N ASN A 61 19.08 -31.74 -13.55
CA ASN A 61 19.33 -31.74 -12.11
C ASN A 61 18.35 -30.80 -11.41
N ILE A 62 17.95 -31.20 -10.23
CA ILE A 62 17.18 -30.31 -9.35
C ILE A 62 18.08 -29.20 -8.83
N ARG A 63 17.49 -28.05 -8.52
CA ARG A 63 18.16 -26.88 -7.98
C ARG A 63 17.38 -26.35 -6.78
N TYR A 64 18.06 -25.65 -5.89
CA TYR A 64 17.45 -24.96 -4.75
C TYR A 64 16.57 -25.87 -3.86
N LEU A 65 17.01 -27.15 -3.68
CA LEU A 65 16.29 -28.05 -2.78
C LEU A 65 16.28 -27.47 -1.36
N ARG A 66 15.08 -27.20 -0.86
CA ARG A 66 14.85 -26.65 0.47
C ARG A 66 13.64 -27.24 1.15
N VAL A 67 13.62 -27.12 2.49
CA VAL A 67 12.42 -27.37 3.27
C VAL A 67 11.62 -26.08 3.35
N ALA A 68 10.43 -26.06 2.76
CA ALA A 68 9.55 -24.91 2.79
C ALA A 68 8.66 -24.89 4.05
N GLU A 69 8.30 -26.08 4.58
CA GLU A 69 7.46 -26.17 5.78
C GLU A 69 7.73 -27.48 6.52
N LEU A 70 7.69 -27.41 7.86
CA LEU A 70 7.61 -28.57 8.75
C LEU A 70 6.42 -28.37 9.70
N LYS A 71 5.35 -29.16 9.51
CA LYS A 71 4.11 -28.99 10.28
C LYS A 71 3.49 -30.35 10.60
N ASN A 72 3.26 -30.60 11.87
CA ASN A 72 2.64 -31.84 12.36
C ASN A 72 3.35 -33.13 11.88
N GLY A 73 4.68 -33.10 11.75
CA GLY A 73 5.45 -34.24 11.26
C GLY A 73 5.48 -34.40 9.72
N ASN A 74 4.74 -33.58 9.00
CA ASN A 74 4.79 -33.48 7.54
C ASN A 74 5.87 -32.49 7.10
N VAL A 75 6.48 -32.76 5.96
CA VAL A 75 7.54 -31.93 5.39
C VAL A 75 7.17 -31.52 3.99
N THR A 76 7.18 -30.21 3.74
CA THR A 76 7.06 -29.67 2.40
C THR A 76 8.45 -29.27 1.89
N LEU A 77 8.87 -29.87 0.79
CA LEU A 77 10.07 -29.49 0.05
C LEU A 77 9.68 -28.65 -1.16
N LYS A 78 10.54 -27.70 -1.53
CA LYS A 78 10.50 -27.02 -2.80
C LYS A 78 11.85 -27.14 -3.51
N PHE A 79 11.83 -27.21 -4.82
CA PHE A 79 13.02 -27.21 -5.67
C PHE A 79 12.64 -26.83 -7.11
N ASN A 80 13.63 -26.44 -7.89
CA ASN A 80 13.43 -26.01 -9.26
C ASN A 80 14.05 -26.97 -10.25
N VAL A 81 13.47 -27.02 -11.46
CA VAL A 81 14.00 -27.71 -12.65
C VAL A 81 13.78 -26.86 -13.88
N TYR A 82 14.66 -26.97 -14.88
CA TYR A 82 14.48 -26.24 -16.15
C TYR A 82 13.63 -27.03 -17.15
N VAL A 83 13.70 -28.34 -17.07
CA VAL A 83 12.93 -29.24 -17.94
C VAL A 83 11.67 -29.67 -17.20
N SER A 84 10.52 -29.40 -17.78
CA SER A 84 9.25 -29.88 -17.24
C SER A 84 9.00 -31.35 -17.58
N GLY A 85 8.16 -32.01 -16.77
CA GLY A 85 7.75 -33.38 -17.04
C GLY A 85 8.73 -34.46 -16.53
N LEU A 86 9.60 -34.10 -15.60
CA LEU A 86 10.46 -35.04 -14.88
C LEU A 86 9.66 -35.80 -13.82
N SER A 87 10.16 -36.98 -13.45
CA SER A 87 9.71 -37.75 -12.28
C SER A 87 10.74 -37.66 -11.16
N TYR A 88 10.33 -37.88 -9.92
CA TYR A 88 11.20 -37.70 -8.77
C TYR A 88 11.19 -38.91 -7.86
N ASP A 89 12.39 -39.35 -7.45
CA ASP A 89 12.59 -40.34 -6.40
C ASP A 89 13.03 -39.60 -5.12
N ILE A 90 12.17 -39.64 -4.09
CA ILE A 90 12.38 -38.94 -2.83
C ILE A 90 12.55 -39.96 -1.75
N ARG A 91 13.67 -39.85 -1.02
CA ARG A 91 14.02 -40.79 0.03
C ARG A 91 14.45 -40.07 1.31
N TYR A 92 14.39 -40.77 2.43
CA TYR A 92 14.82 -40.23 3.72
C TYR A 92 15.62 -41.24 4.53
N SER A 93 16.46 -40.77 5.44
CA SER A 93 17.29 -41.54 6.36
C SER A 93 17.56 -40.72 7.64
N ASP A 94 17.93 -41.38 8.74
CA ASP A 94 18.50 -40.75 9.93
C ASP A 94 19.99 -40.38 9.77
N LYS A 95 20.59 -40.70 8.62
CA LYS A 95 21.97 -40.39 8.25
C LYS A 95 22.04 -39.61 6.95
N PRO A 96 23.10 -38.82 6.70
CA PRO A 96 23.28 -38.12 5.44
C PRO A 96 23.15 -39.04 4.23
N ILE A 97 22.41 -38.60 3.23
CA ILE A 97 22.21 -39.34 1.98
C ILE A 97 23.09 -38.70 0.89
N THR A 98 23.86 -39.56 0.21
CA THR A 98 24.74 -39.22 -0.92
C THR A 98 24.42 -40.11 -2.11
N GLU A 99 25.06 -39.92 -3.25
CA GLU A 99 24.93 -40.80 -4.41
C GLU A 99 25.17 -42.28 -4.06
N ASP A 100 26.19 -42.56 -3.22
CA ASP A 100 26.61 -43.92 -2.90
C ASP A 100 25.60 -44.71 -2.03
N ASN A 101 24.79 -44.00 -1.26
CA ASN A 101 23.84 -44.61 -0.33
C ASN A 101 22.37 -44.29 -0.62
N PHE A 102 22.08 -43.62 -1.69
CA PHE A 102 20.72 -43.18 -2.02
C PHE A 102 19.75 -44.36 -2.09
N GLU A 103 20.14 -45.43 -2.80
CA GLU A 103 19.26 -46.59 -3.00
C GLU A 103 19.00 -47.39 -1.67
N GLN A 104 19.80 -47.16 -0.65
CA GLN A 104 19.64 -47.77 0.67
C GLN A 104 18.70 -46.98 1.58
N ALA A 105 18.45 -45.71 1.27
CA ALA A 105 17.57 -44.85 2.03
C ALA A 105 16.08 -45.24 1.80
N THR A 106 15.27 -44.99 2.82
CA THR A 106 13.84 -45.32 2.79
C THR A 106 13.09 -44.44 1.83
N LYS A 107 12.31 -45.04 0.93
CA LYS A 107 11.45 -44.28 0.01
C LYS A 107 10.37 -43.49 0.76
N ALA A 108 10.24 -42.21 0.46
CA ALA A 108 9.26 -41.34 1.11
C ALA A 108 7.87 -41.51 0.50
N ASN A 109 6.85 -41.41 1.37
CA ASN A 109 5.48 -41.25 0.91
C ASN A 109 5.22 -39.79 0.59
N ALA A 110 5.50 -39.39 -0.65
CA ALA A 110 5.46 -37.99 -1.08
C ALA A 110 4.46 -37.78 -2.22
N SER A 111 3.70 -36.68 -2.13
CA SER A 111 2.93 -36.14 -3.26
C SER A 111 3.73 -35.00 -3.88
N VAL A 112 3.80 -34.99 -5.24
CA VAL A 112 4.61 -34.01 -5.97
C VAL A 112 3.73 -33.26 -6.94
N SER A 113 3.90 -31.93 -7.02
CA SER A 113 3.16 -31.04 -7.92
C SER A 113 4.07 -29.92 -8.45
N GLY A 114 3.64 -29.25 -9.52
CA GLY A 114 4.38 -28.21 -10.20
C GLY A 114 5.03 -28.66 -11.50
N SER A 115 5.52 -27.71 -12.28
CA SER A 115 6.12 -28.00 -13.60
C SER A 115 7.58 -27.57 -13.74
N LYS A 116 7.94 -26.42 -13.15
CA LYS A 116 9.31 -25.91 -13.07
C LYS A 116 9.71 -25.65 -11.61
N GLU A 117 8.88 -24.96 -10.84
CA GLU A 117 8.95 -25.00 -9.38
C GLU A 117 8.14 -26.22 -8.92
N ILE A 118 8.82 -27.11 -8.23
CA ILE A 118 8.26 -28.37 -7.76
C ILE A 118 8.01 -28.29 -6.27
N THR A 119 6.82 -28.66 -5.85
CA THR A 119 6.47 -28.83 -4.44
C THR A 119 6.27 -30.32 -4.15
N ALA A 120 7.01 -30.85 -3.19
CA ALA A 120 6.88 -32.22 -2.72
C ALA A 120 6.47 -32.24 -1.24
N VAL A 121 5.32 -32.83 -0.94
CA VAL A 121 4.83 -32.99 0.43
C VAL A 121 5.05 -34.41 0.89
N ILE A 122 5.89 -34.59 1.90
CA ILE A 122 6.16 -35.88 2.53
C ILE A 122 5.30 -35.98 3.78
N ASN A 123 4.39 -36.95 3.80
CA ASN A 123 3.49 -37.15 4.91
C ASN A 123 4.11 -38.12 5.94
N ASP A 124 3.81 -37.85 7.20
CA ASP A 124 4.13 -38.71 8.33
C ASP A 124 5.62 -39.05 8.49
N LEU A 125 6.52 -38.15 8.05
CA LEU A 125 7.97 -38.36 8.28
C LEU A 125 8.32 -38.39 9.76
N GLY A 126 7.53 -37.71 10.59
CA GLY A 126 7.76 -37.62 12.05
C GLY A 126 8.97 -36.76 12.41
N ALA A 127 9.42 -35.93 11.51
CA ALA A 127 10.44 -34.94 11.79
C ALA A 127 9.92 -33.89 12.79
N SER A 128 10.78 -33.45 13.70
CA SER A 128 10.44 -32.44 14.71
C SER A 128 11.68 -31.67 15.13
N VAL A 129 11.54 -30.67 15.96
CA VAL A 129 12.68 -29.95 16.53
C VAL A 129 13.69 -30.87 17.23
N SER A 130 13.20 -31.94 17.84
CA SER A 130 14.07 -32.92 18.54
C SER A 130 14.50 -34.13 17.70
N LYS A 131 13.95 -34.30 16.49
CA LYS A 131 14.20 -35.46 15.65
C LYS A 131 14.51 -35.07 14.21
N ALA A 132 15.73 -35.27 13.81
CA ALA A 132 16.22 -34.97 12.48
C ALA A 132 16.17 -36.16 11.53
N TYR A 133 15.95 -35.86 10.25
CA TYR A 133 16.13 -36.76 9.13
C TYR A 133 16.94 -36.05 8.03
N TYR A 134 17.50 -36.82 7.11
CA TYR A 134 17.97 -36.34 5.83
C TYR A 134 16.99 -36.78 4.77
N VAL A 135 16.56 -35.85 3.92
CA VAL A 135 15.68 -36.14 2.78
C VAL A 135 16.44 -35.82 1.53
N ALA A 136 16.44 -36.73 0.61
CA ALA A 136 17.12 -36.60 -0.67
C ALA A 136 16.16 -36.77 -1.83
N VAL A 137 16.38 -35.99 -2.88
CA VAL A 137 15.60 -35.97 -4.10
C VAL A 137 16.51 -36.18 -5.30
N ARG A 138 16.05 -36.99 -6.22
CA ARG A 138 16.71 -37.25 -7.51
C ARG A 138 15.66 -37.22 -8.62
N ALA A 139 15.91 -36.41 -9.66
CA ALA A 139 15.04 -36.35 -10.83
C ALA A 139 15.40 -37.47 -11.83
N TYR A 140 14.44 -37.98 -12.56
CA TYR A 140 14.65 -38.95 -13.61
C TYR A 140 13.65 -38.85 -14.76
N VAL A 141 14.01 -39.44 -15.92
CA VAL A 141 13.18 -39.54 -17.11
C VAL A 141 12.86 -40.99 -17.42
N GLY A 142 11.58 -41.29 -17.55
CA GLY A 142 11.10 -42.63 -17.94
C GLY A 142 11.28 -43.68 -16.86
N ASN A 143 12.49 -44.19 -16.69
CA ASN A 143 12.84 -45.14 -15.66
C ASN A 143 13.96 -44.63 -14.74
N THR A 144 14.07 -45.19 -13.57
CA THR A 144 14.99 -44.71 -12.53
C THR A 144 16.47 -44.88 -12.86
N SER A 145 16.83 -45.59 -13.91
CA SER A 145 18.23 -45.68 -14.39
C SER A 145 18.70 -44.48 -15.20
N ASN A 146 17.79 -43.65 -15.70
CA ASN A 146 18.08 -42.42 -16.40
C ASN A 146 17.79 -41.22 -15.47
N HIS A 147 18.74 -40.88 -14.64
CA HIS A 147 18.57 -39.93 -13.54
C HIS A 147 19.69 -38.88 -13.46
N GLY A 148 19.38 -37.76 -12.83
CA GLY A 148 20.30 -36.70 -12.43
C GLY A 148 21.04 -37.02 -11.11
N GLN A 149 21.69 -36.01 -10.56
CA GLN A 149 22.41 -36.08 -9.28
C GLN A 149 21.44 -36.13 -8.10
N VAL A 150 21.92 -36.67 -6.98
CA VAL A 150 21.21 -36.68 -5.72
C VAL A 150 21.44 -35.35 -4.99
N PHE A 151 20.37 -34.71 -4.58
CA PHE A 151 20.41 -33.53 -3.71
C PHE A 151 19.76 -33.89 -2.38
N SER A 152 20.38 -33.54 -1.28
CA SER A 152 19.84 -33.86 0.04
C SER A 152 19.78 -32.63 0.95
N VAL A 153 18.80 -32.62 1.84
CA VAL A 153 18.58 -31.59 2.84
C VAL A 153 18.26 -32.22 4.19
N ARG A 154 18.74 -31.61 5.27
CA ARG A 154 18.39 -32.03 6.63
C ARG A 154 17.03 -31.46 7.03
N VAL A 155 16.20 -32.24 7.69
CA VAL A 155 14.85 -31.91 8.12
C VAL A 155 14.68 -32.23 9.60
N GLY A 156 14.28 -31.30 10.41
CA GLY A 156 14.12 -31.44 11.85
C GLY A 156 15.44 -31.33 12.63
N GLY A 157 15.37 -31.47 13.96
CA GLY A 157 16.54 -31.43 14.84
C GLY A 157 17.32 -30.11 14.80
N ASN A 158 16.76 -29.01 15.26
CA ASN A 158 17.29 -27.62 15.10
C ASN A 158 17.55 -27.31 13.63
N MET A 159 16.49 -27.46 12.87
CA MET A 159 16.53 -27.36 11.42
C MET A 159 16.85 -25.97 10.95
N VAL A 160 17.83 -25.86 10.05
CA VAL A 160 18.12 -24.68 9.28
C VAL A 160 17.28 -24.73 8.02
N ILE A 161 16.27 -23.89 7.94
CA ILE A 161 15.43 -23.71 6.75
C ILE A 161 15.57 -22.29 6.24
N PRO A 162 15.35 -22.05 4.95
CA PRO A 162 15.14 -20.71 4.47
C PRO A 162 13.96 -20.08 5.22
N ILE A 163 14.20 -18.93 5.82
CA ILE A 163 13.18 -18.21 6.55
C ILE A 163 12.26 -17.56 5.54
N ASN A 164 10.96 -17.75 5.69
CA ASN A 164 10.00 -17.09 4.82
C ASN A 164 9.87 -15.60 5.20
N TYR A 165 10.41 -14.75 4.38
CA TYR A 165 10.46 -13.29 4.56
C TYR A 165 9.81 -12.51 3.42
N THR A 166 9.22 -13.18 2.43
CA THR A 166 8.72 -12.54 1.20
C THR A 166 7.57 -11.59 1.43
N THR A 167 6.86 -11.70 2.55
CA THR A 167 5.74 -10.83 2.90
C THR A 167 6.15 -9.57 3.67
N SER A 168 7.35 -9.56 4.25
CA SER A 168 7.80 -8.53 5.20
C SER A 168 8.98 -7.70 4.72
N ILE A 169 9.26 -7.71 3.41
CA ILE A 169 10.35 -6.89 2.85
C ILE A 169 9.97 -5.42 2.91
N THR A 170 10.80 -4.62 3.59
CA THR A 170 10.72 -3.17 3.57
C THR A 170 11.59 -2.63 2.45
N ASN A 171 11.08 -1.62 1.74
CA ASN A 171 11.76 -1.01 0.59
C ASN A 171 11.99 0.47 0.83
N VAL A 172 13.07 1.00 0.28
CA VAL A 172 13.26 2.43 0.09
C VAL A 172 13.28 2.70 -1.39
N TYR A 173 12.43 3.63 -1.82
CA TYR A 173 12.39 4.12 -3.19
C TYR A 173 12.86 5.57 -3.22
N HIS A 174 13.62 5.90 -4.21
CA HIS A 174 14.14 7.24 -4.41
C HIS A 174 13.29 8.11 -5.33
N GLY A 175 11.99 7.90 -5.43
CA GLY A 175 11.15 8.61 -6.39
C GLY A 175 11.52 8.31 -7.85
N GLU A 176 12.43 7.38 -8.07
CA GLU A 176 12.88 6.98 -9.39
C GLU A 176 12.55 5.50 -9.61
N THR A 177 12.20 5.19 -10.83
CA THR A 177 11.72 3.86 -11.19
C THR A 177 12.81 2.83 -10.94
N LEU A 178 12.66 2.02 -9.91
CA LEU A 178 13.48 0.84 -9.73
C LEU A 178 13.29 -0.08 -10.92
N ARG A 179 14.36 -0.45 -11.58
CA ARG A 179 14.31 -1.49 -12.59
C ARG A 179 14.44 -2.84 -11.91
N GLY A 180 13.38 -3.59 -12.00
CA GLY A 180 13.24 -4.89 -11.36
C GLY A 180 12.44 -4.84 -10.06
N ASN A 181 11.94 -5.98 -9.68
CA ASN A 181 11.18 -6.13 -8.46
C ASN A 181 12.11 -6.66 -7.37
N PHE A 182 12.08 -6.11 -6.16
CA PHE A 182 12.81 -6.65 -5.01
C PHE A 182 12.53 -8.12 -4.75
N THR A 183 11.36 -8.60 -5.12
CA THR A 183 11.04 -10.03 -5.05
C THR A 183 11.99 -10.89 -5.87
N ASN A 184 12.67 -10.31 -6.88
CA ASN A 184 13.67 -11.02 -7.66
C ASN A 184 14.93 -11.38 -6.84
N LEU A 185 15.17 -10.71 -5.71
CA LEU A 185 16.24 -11.10 -4.76
C LEU A 185 15.89 -12.35 -3.96
N PHE A 186 14.63 -12.80 -4.01
CA PHE A 186 14.07 -13.81 -3.13
C PHE A 186 13.15 -14.78 -3.88
N ASP A 187 13.18 -14.79 -5.20
CA ASP A 187 12.29 -15.65 -6.00
C ASP A 187 12.95 -16.99 -6.38
N GLU A 188 14.20 -17.17 -5.97
CA GLU A 188 15.00 -18.36 -6.21
C GLU A 188 15.17 -18.69 -7.70
N GLN A 189 15.24 -17.65 -8.53
CA GLN A 189 15.49 -17.74 -9.95
C GLN A 189 16.79 -17.01 -10.27
N ASP A 190 17.86 -17.76 -10.51
CA ASP A 190 19.21 -17.25 -10.77
C ASP A 190 19.36 -16.48 -12.09
N ASP A 191 18.40 -16.61 -12.99
CA ASP A 191 18.32 -15.88 -14.26
C ASP A 191 17.64 -14.52 -14.14
N LYS A 192 16.99 -14.24 -13.02
CA LYS A 192 16.41 -12.95 -12.70
C LYS A 192 17.29 -12.25 -11.69
N TYR A 193 17.59 -11.03 -11.96
CA TYR A 193 18.26 -10.17 -11.00
C TYR A 193 17.46 -8.86 -10.91
N VAL A 194 17.54 -8.24 -9.78
CA VAL A 194 17.20 -6.84 -9.66
C VAL A 194 18.22 -6.15 -10.55
N SER A 195 17.80 -5.79 -11.76
CA SER A 195 18.68 -5.13 -12.71
C SER A 195 19.21 -3.90 -12.01
N SER A 196 20.43 -4.02 -11.54
CA SER A 196 21.18 -3.03 -10.82
C SER A 196 20.28 -1.95 -10.33
N LEU A 197 19.55 -2.27 -9.42
CA LEU A 197 18.85 -1.55 -8.43
C LEU A 197 18.34 -0.22 -8.81
N TYR A 198 19.01 0.47 -9.66
CA TYR A 198 18.72 1.84 -9.87
C TYR A 198 19.26 2.32 -11.19
N ARG A 199 18.38 2.93 -11.91
CA ARG A 199 18.73 3.70 -13.04
C ARG A 199 18.11 5.07 -12.91
N PRO A 200 18.91 6.11 -12.71
CA PRO A 200 18.41 7.45 -12.89
C PRO A 200 17.87 7.54 -14.32
N GLU A 201 16.63 7.90 -14.48
CA GLU A 201 16.19 8.50 -15.71
C GLU A 201 16.99 9.80 -15.82
N THR A 202 18.12 9.72 -16.47
CA THR A 202 18.86 10.92 -16.78
C THR A 202 17.91 11.79 -17.59
N ASN A 203 17.82 13.06 -17.29
CA ASN A 203 17.11 14.09 -18.07
C ASN A 203 17.54 14.15 -19.56
N MET A 204 18.27 13.15 -20.04
CA MET A 204 18.85 13.06 -21.37
C MET A 204 18.06 12.16 -22.33
N GLY A 205 16.87 11.70 -21.98
CA GLY A 205 15.99 10.99 -22.92
C GLY A 205 16.54 9.69 -23.50
N THR A 206 17.63 9.16 -22.96
CA THR A 206 18.20 7.90 -23.41
C THR A 206 17.67 6.76 -22.55
N VAL A 207 16.67 6.08 -23.07
CA VAL A 207 16.22 4.80 -22.51
C VAL A 207 17.33 3.79 -22.78
N TYR A 208 18.01 3.37 -21.75
CA TYR A 208 18.96 2.27 -21.86
C TYR A 208 18.22 0.98 -22.13
N PRO A 209 18.67 0.13 -23.01
CA PRO A 209 18.04 -1.16 -23.18
C PRO A 209 18.01 -1.89 -21.83
N PRO A 210 16.95 -2.64 -21.54
CA PRO A 210 16.97 -3.54 -20.39
C PRO A 210 18.18 -4.45 -20.55
N PRO A 211 18.87 -4.80 -19.46
CA PRO A 211 19.94 -5.77 -19.55
C PRO A 211 19.37 -7.04 -20.22
N THR A 212 19.96 -7.40 -21.32
CA THR A 212 19.79 -8.74 -21.88
C THR A 212 20.41 -9.71 -20.88
N THR A 213 19.84 -10.89 -20.75
CA THR A 213 20.32 -11.95 -19.86
C THR A 213 21.85 -11.97 -19.82
N GLY A 214 22.43 -11.73 -18.66
CA GLY A 214 23.87 -11.72 -18.44
C GLY A 214 24.55 -10.37 -18.31
N ASN A 215 23.91 -9.27 -18.66
CA ASN A 215 24.51 -7.94 -18.54
C ASN A 215 23.90 -7.19 -17.34
N ARG A 216 24.72 -6.86 -16.37
CA ARG A 216 24.34 -6.02 -15.25
C ARG A 216 24.54 -4.55 -15.57
N VAL A 217 23.64 -3.71 -15.15
CA VAL A 217 23.78 -2.25 -15.19
C VAL A 217 24.35 -1.84 -13.85
N THR A 218 25.51 -1.25 -13.80
CA THR A 218 26.07 -0.67 -12.59
C THR A 218 25.44 0.68 -12.32
N TYR A 219 25.44 1.04 -11.07
CA TYR A 219 25.04 2.36 -10.59
C TYR A 219 25.89 3.45 -11.25
N ASP A 220 25.23 4.52 -11.69
CA ASP A 220 25.91 5.72 -12.21
C ASP A 220 26.11 6.74 -11.08
N PRO A 221 27.33 6.92 -10.58
CA PRO A 221 27.62 7.88 -9.52
C PRO A 221 27.41 9.34 -9.95
N THR A 222 27.27 9.64 -11.25
CA THR A 222 27.09 11.01 -11.74
C THR A 222 25.63 11.44 -11.76
N ALA A 223 24.71 10.52 -11.52
CA ALA A 223 23.29 10.76 -11.62
C ALA A 223 22.64 11.46 -10.40
N GLY A 224 23.44 12.07 -9.55
CA GLY A 224 22.94 12.92 -8.47
C GLY A 224 22.65 12.24 -7.13
N ASP A 225 22.81 10.94 -7.05
CA ASP A 225 22.49 10.17 -5.82
C ASP A 225 23.69 9.94 -4.91
N VAL A 226 24.80 10.59 -5.18
CA VAL A 226 26.02 10.48 -4.41
C VAL A 226 26.23 11.73 -3.59
N VAL A 227 25.94 11.66 -2.30
CA VAL A 227 26.45 12.64 -1.34
C VAL A 227 27.31 11.91 -0.32
N ASP A 228 28.56 12.34 -0.22
CA ASP A 228 29.53 11.86 0.78
C ASP A 228 29.80 10.34 0.76
N GLY A 229 29.73 9.69 -0.41
CA GLY A 229 30.03 8.27 -0.53
C GLY A 229 29.01 7.33 0.11
N LYS A 230 27.79 7.79 0.42
CA LYS A 230 26.71 7.00 1.00
C LYS A 230 25.69 6.48 -0.03
N VAL A 231 26.17 6.18 -1.20
CA VAL A 231 25.36 5.70 -2.33
C VAL A 231 24.85 4.29 -2.07
N GLY A 232 23.63 4.03 -2.49
CA GLY A 232 23.03 2.70 -2.48
C GLY A 232 22.52 2.22 -1.12
N MET A 233 22.83 2.87 0.00
CA MET A 233 22.31 2.47 1.31
C MET A 233 20.77 2.56 1.38
N ASN A 234 20.22 3.56 0.71
CA ASN A 234 18.78 3.79 0.70
C ASN A 234 18.00 2.81 -0.15
N LEU A 235 18.67 2.13 -1.08
CA LEU A 235 18.07 1.18 -2.02
C LEU A 235 18.17 -0.26 -1.53
N SER A 236 18.99 -0.49 -0.52
CA SER A 236 19.22 -1.82 0.01
C SER A 236 18.03 -2.25 0.87
N PRO A 237 17.33 -3.32 0.51
CA PRO A 237 16.14 -3.75 1.23
C PRO A 237 16.50 -4.23 2.63
N ILE A 238 15.60 -3.95 3.58
CA ILE A 238 15.65 -4.54 4.91
C ILE A 238 14.62 -5.66 4.95
N VAL A 239 15.08 -6.84 5.26
CA VAL A 239 14.23 -8.02 5.45
C VAL A 239 13.77 -8.06 6.89
N ASP A 240 12.46 -8.00 7.12
CA ASP A 240 11.85 -8.29 8.42
C ASP A 240 11.33 -9.73 8.40
N MET A 241 11.92 -10.57 9.22
CA MET A 241 11.54 -11.96 9.37
C MET A 241 10.39 -12.17 10.36
N GLU A 242 9.76 -11.08 10.79
CA GLU A 242 8.61 -11.05 11.68
C GLU A 242 8.91 -11.44 13.15
N PHE A 243 9.72 -12.45 13.35
CA PHE A 243 10.15 -12.94 14.67
C PHE A 243 11.68 -13.00 14.75
N ASN A 244 12.19 -13.01 15.98
CA ASN A 244 13.60 -13.33 16.16
C ASN A 244 13.89 -14.76 15.72
N HIS A 245 14.90 -14.90 14.89
CA HIS A 245 15.43 -16.16 14.43
C HIS A 245 16.89 -16.27 14.84
N TYR A 246 17.31 -17.46 15.19
CA TYR A 246 18.74 -17.75 15.22
C TYR A 246 19.19 -18.02 13.79
N ILE A 247 19.86 -17.04 13.20
CA ILE A 247 20.37 -17.11 11.85
C ILE A 247 21.71 -17.84 11.89
N THR A 248 21.86 -18.89 11.12
CA THR A 248 23.14 -19.58 10.96
C THR A 248 23.95 -19.00 9.82
N THR A 249 23.32 -18.80 8.67
CA THR A 249 24.01 -18.38 7.44
C THR A 249 23.10 -17.52 6.61
N ILE A 250 23.67 -16.49 5.98
CA ILE A 250 23.05 -15.73 4.90
C ILE A 250 23.84 -16.05 3.63
N LYS A 251 23.13 -16.42 2.58
CA LYS A 251 23.73 -16.79 1.30
C LYS A 251 23.39 -15.75 0.24
N LEU A 252 24.37 -15.28 -0.49
CA LEU A 252 24.24 -14.34 -1.58
C LEU A 252 24.67 -15.03 -2.88
N PHE A 253 23.76 -15.12 -3.84
CA PHE A 253 24.10 -15.63 -5.17
C PHE A 253 24.40 -14.47 -6.10
N TYR A 254 25.54 -14.55 -6.75
CA TYR A 254 25.91 -13.65 -7.82
C TYR A 254 25.99 -14.43 -9.12
N GLY A 255 25.30 -13.97 -10.16
CA GLY A 255 25.44 -14.50 -11.49
C GLY A 255 26.76 -14.06 -12.13
N GLU A 256 26.87 -14.16 -13.44
CA GLU A 256 28.09 -13.75 -14.16
C GLU A 256 28.40 -12.27 -13.96
N LEU A 257 29.50 -11.96 -13.31
CA LEU A 257 30.05 -10.63 -13.11
C LEU A 257 30.99 -10.29 -14.29
N LYS A 258 30.39 -9.94 -15.45
CA LYS A 258 31.17 -9.66 -16.65
C LYS A 258 30.65 -8.43 -17.36
N GLY A 259 31.50 -7.40 -17.34
CA GLY A 259 31.16 -6.12 -17.93
C GLY A 259 30.05 -5.36 -17.20
N LYS A 260 30.09 -4.08 -17.31
CA LYS A 260 29.08 -3.18 -16.70
C LYS A 260 28.93 -1.92 -17.54
N TYR A 261 27.83 -1.22 -17.33
CA TYR A 261 27.66 0.12 -17.89
C TYR A 261 28.48 1.10 -17.06
N VAL A 262 29.28 1.90 -17.76
CA VAL A 262 30.13 2.95 -17.18
C VAL A 262 29.83 4.28 -17.84
N VAL A 263 30.08 5.36 -17.11
CA VAL A 263 29.97 6.71 -17.65
C VAL A 263 31.28 7.07 -18.40
N ASP A 264 31.15 7.36 -19.70
CA ASP A 264 32.20 7.91 -20.52
C ASP A 264 31.80 9.30 -21.04
N GLY A 265 32.30 10.32 -20.38
CA GLY A 265 31.90 11.71 -20.62
C GLY A 265 30.45 11.95 -20.30
N ASN A 266 29.62 12.28 -21.31
CA ASN A 266 28.17 12.46 -21.17
C ASN A 266 27.36 11.22 -21.60
N ASN A 267 28.04 10.10 -21.89
CA ASN A 267 27.42 8.89 -22.39
C ASN A 267 27.54 7.78 -21.36
N VAL A 268 26.57 6.89 -21.36
CA VAL A 268 26.65 5.62 -20.64
C VAL A 268 26.92 4.52 -21.66
N VAL A 269 28.02 3.84 -21.52
CA VAL A 269 28.50 2.80 -22.43
C VAL A 269 28.71 1.50 -21.69
N PHE A 270 28.45 0.38 -22.36
CA PHE A 270 28.74 -0.93 -21.79
C PHE A 270 30.22 -1.27 -21.99
N ASP A 271 30.96 -1.42 -20.89
CA ASP A 271 32.36 -1.82 -20.87
C ASP A 271 32.45 -3.30 -20.42
N ASN A 272 32.82 -4.16 -21.33
CA ASN A 272 33.00 -5.59 -21.12
C ASN A 272 34.14 -5.95 -20.15
N GLU A 273 35.07 -5.05 -19.91
CA GLU A 273 36.25 -5.27 -19.09
C GLU A 273 36.21 -4.47 -17.78
N ALA A 274 35.20 -3.64 -17.60
CA ALA A 274 35.08 -2.84 -16.38
C ALA A 274 34.98 -3.74 -15.13
N PRO A 275 35.88 -3.55 -14.15
CA PRO A 275 35.86 -4.38 -12.94
C PRO A 275 34.68 -4.04 -12.07
N PHE A 276 34.12 -5.05 -11.38
CA PHE A 276 33.23 -4.85 -10.29
C PHE A 276 34.03 -4.48 -9.04
N VAL A 277 33.76 -3.32 -8.51
CA VAL A 277 34.45 -2.76 -7.34
C VAL A 277 33.41 -2.37 -6.29
N GLY A 278 33.87 -2.12 -5.07
CA GLY A 278 33.03 -1.69 -3.97
C GLY A 278 32.87 -2.75 -2.90
N THR A 279 32.06 -2.45 -1.91
CA THR A 279 31.86 -3.24 -0.71
C THR A 279 30.41 -3.70 -0.62
N VAL A 280 30.22 -4.97 -0.29
CA VAL A 280 28.93 -5.51 0.13
C VAL A 280 28.96 -5.74 1.62
N THR A 281 27.97 -5.23 2.34
CA THR A 281 27.85 -5.42 3.78
C THR A 281 26.55 -6.15 4.08
N VAL A 282 26.65 -7.27 4.78
CA VAL A 282 25.49 -7.96 5.38
C VAL A 282 25.44 -7.58 6.84
N ARG A 283 24.30 -7.02 7.30
CA ARG A 283 24.13 -6.62 8.69
C ARG A 283 22.78 -7.09 9.25
N TRP A 284 22.72 -7.32 10.53
CA TRP A 284 21.56 -7.91 11.18
C TRP A 284 21.33 -7.34 12.58
N SER A 285 20.06 -7.35 13.02
CA SER A 285 19.67 -6.90 14.36
C SER A 285 18.35 -7.50 14.82
N LYS A 286 18.15 -7.51 16.16
CA LYS A 286 16.88 -7.90 16.79
C LYS A 286 15.83 -6.81 16.77
N LYS A 287 16.25 -5.57 16.65
CA LYS A 287 15.40 -4.38 16.66
C LYS A 287 15.62 -3.58 15.38
N PRO A 288 14.66 -2.77 14.96
CA PRO A 288 14.87 -1.84 13.87
C PRO A 288 16.05 -0.91 14.17
N VAL A 289 16.89 -0.71 13.16
CA VAL A 289 18.03 0.20 13.20
C VAL A 289 17.88 1.18 12.04
N ASP A 290 18.18 2.46 12.25
CA ASP A 290 18.17 3.43 11.17
C ASP A 290 19.10 2.96 10.05
N PHE A 291 18.59 2.94 8.83
CA PHE A 291 19.35 2.49 7.67
C PHE A 291 20.59 3.37 7.38
N GLN A 292 20.58 4.62 7.84
CA GLN A 292 21.71 5.57 7.73
C GLN A 292 22.75 5.38 8.83
N ALA A 293 22.43 4.59 9.88
CA ALA A 293 23.38 4.33 10.95
C ALA A 293 24.57 3.51 10.45
N GLU A 294 25.72 3.76 11.05
CA GLU A 294 26.95 3.00 10.80
C GLU A 294 26.76 1.53 11.19
N ASN A 295 27.61 0.65 10.66
CA ASN A 295 27.48 -0.79 10.86
C ASN A 295 27.50 -1.21 12.33
N GLU A 296 28.21 -0.47 13.18
CA GLU A 296 28.33 -0.71 14.63
C GLU A 296 27.04 -0.50 15.41
N ALA A 297 26.04 0.17 14.82
CA ALA A 297 24.71 0.30 15.43
C ALA A 297 23.86 -0.97 15.31
N TRP A 298 24.23 -1.87 14.41
CA TRP A 298 23.60 -3.17 14.23
C TRP A 298 24.16 -4.19 15.24
N ASP A 299 23.43 -5.23 15.55
CA ASP A 299 23.89 -6.28 16.47
C ASP A 299 25.10 -7.06 15.89
N GLY A 300 25.24 -7.07 14.57
CA GLY A 300 26.40 -7.59 13.89
C GLY A 300 26.40 -7.27 12.40
N TYR A 301 27.58 -7.38 11.79
CA TYR A 301 27.75 -7.20 10.36
C TYR A 301 28.93 -7.97 9.80
N TYR A 302 28.95 -8.18 8.50
CA TYR A 302 30.06 -8.75 7.75
C TYR A 302 30.24 -7.96 6.44
N GLU A 303 31.50 -7.59 6.15
CA GLU A 303 31.86 -6.86 4.93
C GLU A 303 32.81 -7.67 4.06
N PHE A 304 32.62 -7.65 2.77
CA PHE A 304 33.54 -8.18 1.79
C PHE A 304 33.62 -7.28 0.55
N GLN A 305 34.75 -7.34 -0.15
CA GLN A 305 34.96 -6.61 -1.39
C GLN A 305 34.33 -7.36 -2.54
N MET A 306 33.83 -6.64 -3.54
CA MET A 306 33.30 -7.25 -4.77
C MET A 306 34.33 -8.13 -5.48
N SER A 307 35.64 -7.83 -5.32
CA SER A 307 36.74 -8.66 -5.84
C SER A 307 36.83 -10.06 -5.21
N ASP A 308 36.22 -10.25 -4.04
CA ASP A 308 36.32 -11.50 -3.30
C ASP A 308 35.07 -12.38 -3.50
N ILE A 309 34.11 -11.89 -4.28
CA ILE A 309 32.91 -12.64 -4.62
C ILE A 309 33.20 -13.69 -5.65
N ASP A 310 32.74 -14.89 -5.38
CA ASP A 310 32.74 -16.02 -6.31
C ASP A 310 31.50 -15.88 -7.22
N ASP A 311 31.68 -15.44 -8.47
CA ASP A 311 30.60 -15.28 -9.43
C ASP A 311 30.05 -16.65 -9.90
N LYS A 312 28.77 -16.67 -10.29
CA LYS A 312 28.01 -17.89 -10.63
C LYS A 312 27.90 -18.89 -9.49
N ASN A 313 28.05 -18.43 -8.26
CA ASN A 313 28.04 -19.26 -7.08
C ASN A 313 27.40 -18.56 -5.89
N TRP A 314 27.16 -19.33 -4.84
CA TRP A 314 26.71 -18.83 -3.56
C TRP A 314 27.89 -18.37 -2.72
N ASN A 315 27.78 -17.20 -2.15
CA ASN A 315 28.73 -16.64 -1.20
C ASN A 315 28.10 -16.66 0.19
N ASP A 316 28.70 -17.37 1.11
CA ASP A 316 28.13 -17.63 2.41
C ASP A 316 28.65 -16.64 3.47
N VAL A 317 27.75 -16.06 4.24
CA VAL A 317 28.03 -15.24 5.41
C VAL A 317 27.60 -16.03 6.65
N GLU A 318 28.55 -16.47 7.46
CA GLU A 318 28.24 -17.10 8.75
C GLU A 318 27.82 -16.02 9.77
N VAL A 319 26.60 -16.14 10.29
CA VAL A 319 26.02 -15.18 11.23
C VAL A 319 26.08 -15.73 12.65
N ASN A 320 25.51 -16.90 12.88
CA ASN A 320 25.46 -17.59 14.18
C ASN A 320 24.95 -16.69 15.33
N ALA A 321 23.91 -15.90 15.08
CA ALA A 321 23.33 -14.95 16.01
C ALA A 321 21.81 -14.87 15.88
N GLU A 322 21.18 -14.34 16.92
CA GLU A 322 19.75 -14.00 16.87
C GLU A 322 19.53 -12.67 16.17
N ALA A 323 18.60 -12.64 15.24
CA ALA A 323 18.11 -11.41 14.59
C ALA A 323 16.67 -11.55 14.12
N ARG A 324 16.01 -10.41 13.90
CA ARG A 324 14.73 -10.28 13.20
C ARG A 324 14.93 -9.56 11.86
N TYR A 325 15.83 -8.61 11.82
CA TYR A 325 16.07 -7.75 10.67
C TYR A 325 17.42 -8.06 10.04
N VAL A 326 17.43 -8.15 8.72
CA VAL A 326 18.64 -8.35 7.91
C VAL A 326 18.66 -7.32 6.79
N GLN A 327 19.80 -6.70 6.57
CA GLN A 327 20.02 -5.83 5.42
C GLN A 327 21.29 -6.25 4.68
N VAL A 328 21.19 -6.31 3.35
CA VAL A 328 22.34 -6.46 2.48
C VAL A 328 22.58 -5.11 1.80
N VAL A 329 23.63 -4.42 2.22
CA VAL A 329 24.02 -3.11 1.68
C VAL A 329 25.06 -3.31 0.59
N PHE A 330 24.77 -2.84 -0.60
CA PHE A 330 25.70 -2.91 -1.74
C PHE A 330 26.16 -1.52 -2.15
N LYS A 331 26.79 -0.85 -1.21
CA LYS A 331 27.38 0.45 -1.40
C LYS A 331 28.53 0.35 -2.39
N ASP A 332 28.42 1.04 -3.52
CA ASP A 332 29.40 1.01 -4.62
C ASP A 332 29.63 -0.39 -5.25
N GLY A 333 28.84 -1.38 -4.82
CA GLY A 333 28.91 -2.74 -5.31
C GLY A 333 27.68 -3.12 -6.12
N GLU A 334 27.63 -4.38 -6.52
CA GLU A 334 26.48 -4.95 -7.21
C GLU A 334 25.54 -5.65 -6.22
N ALA A 335 24.23 -5.60 -6.50
CA ALA A 335 23.29 -6.43 -5.81
C ALA A 335 23.50 -7.91 -6.12
N PRO A 336 23.28 -8.80 -5.17
CA PRO A 336 23.16 -10.21 -5.48
C PRO A 336 21.96 -10.47 -6.40
N ASN A 337 21.97 -11.58 -7.11
CA ASN A 337 20.81 -12.07 -7.83
C ASN A 337 19.79 -12.64 -6.85
N GLU A 338 20.29 -13.35 -5.81
CA GLU A 338 19.48 -14.02 -4.81
C GLU A 338 20.04 -13.85 -3.41
N ILE A 339 19.14 -13.78 -2.44
CA ILE A 339 19.45 -13.76 -1.00
C ILE A 339 18.67 -14.89 -0.33
N LEU A 340 19.37 -15.79 0.37
CA LEU A 340 18.74 -16.81 1.21
C LEU A 340 19.21 -16.65 2.65
N ILE A 341 18.27 -16.68 3.60
CA ILE A 341 18.55 -16.58 5.03
C ILE A 341 18.21 -17.92 5.66
N TYR A 342 19.19 -18.55 6.28
CA TYR A 342 19.05 -19.84 6.94
C TYR A 342 19.06 -19.71 8.45
N GLY A 343 18.10 -20.33 9.10
CA GLY A 343 17.99 -20.29 10.54
C GLY A 343 16.74 -20.99 11.07
N TYR A 344 16.43 -20.78 12.32
CA TYR A 344 15.23 -21.27 12.96
C TYR A 344 14.68 -20.20 13.91
N GLN A 345 13.37 -20.17 14.08
CA GLN A 345 12.72 -19.24 14.99
C GLN A 345 13.18 -19.48 16.42
N SER A 346 13.74 -18.47 17.06
CA SER A 346 14.34 -18.57 18.40
C SER A 346 13.41 -18.07 19.51
N SER A 347 12.44 -17.21 19.19
CA SER A 347 11.45 -16.71 20.13
C SER A 347 10.06 -17.22 19.80
N GLU A 348 9.24 -17.46 20.82
CA GLU A 348 7.82 -17.67 20.63
C GLU A 348 7.17 -16.40 20.06
N ASN A 349 6.04 -16.62 19.38
CA ASN A 349 5.29 -15.52 18.77
C ASN A 349 5.07 -14.38 19.76
N THR A 350 5.29 -13.15 19.33
CA THR A 350 4.76 -11.98 20.03
C THR A 350 3.26 -12.19 20.16
N PRO A 351 2.66 -12.03 21.34
CA PRO A 351 1.21 -12.20 21.49
C PRO A 351 0.51 -11.31 20.48
N ILE A 352 -0.25 -11.89 19.58
CA ILE A 352 -1.19 -11.15 18.73
C ILE A 352 -2.17 -10.49 19.70
N ALA A 353 -2.53 -9.23 19.44
CA ALA A 353 -3.60 -8.59 20.20
C ALA A 353 -4.82 -9.51 20.22
N THR A 354 -5.21 -9.95 21.42
CA THR A 354 -6.29 -10.94 21.60
C THR A 354 -7.67 -10.34 21.44
N GLU A 355 -7.77 -9.01 21.49
CA GLU A 355 -9.01 -8.29 21.25
C GLU A 355 -8.88 -7.49 19.94
N LEU A 356 -9.68 -7.89 18.97
CA LEU A 356 -9.80 -7.12 17.74
C LEU A 356 -10.51 -5.81 18.03
N ARG A 357 -10.07 -4.75 17.35
CA ARG A 357 -10.73 -3.46 17.35
C ARG A 357 -12.20 -3.61 16.97
N LYS A 358 -13.08 -2.88 17.66
CA LYS A 358 -14.48 -2.77 17.28
C LYS A 358 -14.59 -2.06 15.93
N LEU A 359 -15.24 -2.68 14.95
CA LEU A 359 -15.47 -2.08 13.65
C LEU A 359 -16.31 -0.79 13.77
N PRO A 360 -16.10 0.21 12.90
CA PRO A 360 -16.94 1.40 12.87
C PRO A 360 -18.38 1.05 12.44
N THR A 361 -19.34 1.90 12.78
CA THR A 361 -20.64 1.85 12.13
C THR A 361 -20.51 2.32 10.68
N MET A 362 -21.45 1.96 9.83
CA MET A 362 -21.50 2.46 8.47
C MET A 362 -21.42 3.99 8.43
N GLY A 363 -22.16 4.68 9.32
CA GLY A 363 -22.14 6.12 9.41
C GLY A 363 -20.79 6.69 9.88
N GLU A 364 -20.08 6.03 10.82
CA GLU A 364 -18.76 6.48 11.26
C GLU A 364 -17.71 6.34 10.15
N MET A 365 -17.91 5.45 9.18
CA MET A 365 -16.99 5.17 8.08
C MET A 365 -17.24 6.01 6.84
N MET A 366 -18.51 6.25 6.46
CA MET A 366 -18.87 6.88 5.19
C MET A 366 -18.47 8.34 5.11
N GLY A 367 -17.69 8.68 4.09
CA GLY A 367 -17.22 10.04 3.85
C GLY A 367 -17.17 10.41 2.36
N ILE A 368 -16.89 11.67 2.10
CA ILE A 368 -16.78 12.25 0.76
C ILE A 368 -15.69 13.31 0.73
N CYS A 369 -14.99 13.44 -0.40
CA CYS A 369 -14.02 14.49 -0.64
C CYS A 369 -14.71 15.78 -1.13
N GLY A 370 -14.21 16.91 -0.65
CA GLY A 370 -14.74 18.21 -1.08
C GLY A 370 -13.92 19.40 -0.59
N PHE A 371 -14.48 20.58 -0.68
CA PHE A 371 -13.80 21.82 -0.33
C PHE A 371 -14.64 22.61 0.68
N VAL A 372 -14.07 22.96 1.82
CA VAL A 372 -14.71 23.83 2.82
C VAL A 372 -14.46 25.28 2.54
N ALA A 373 -13.29 25.59 2.01
CA ALA A 373 -12.84 26.94 1.82
C ALA A 373 -12.24 27.12 0.44
N SER A 374 -12.96 27.73 -0.42
CA SER A 374 -12.36 28.42 -1.55
C SER A 374 -12.94 29.81 -1.61
N GLY A 375 -12.21 30.77 -2.16
CA GLY A 375 -12.63 32.16 -2.27
C GLY A 375 -13.91 32.42 -3.10
N GLY A 376 -14.81 31.45 -3.17
CA GLY A 376 -16.05 31.55 -3.92
C GLY A 376 -17.01 30.36 -3.85
N GLY A 377 -16.68 29.27 -3.24
CA GLY A 377 -17.57 28.13 -3.22
C GLY A 377 -17.21 27.11 -2.15
N ASN A 378 -17.81 27.23 -0.99
CA ASN A 378 -17.85 26.12 -0.05
C ASN A 378 -18.73 25.02 -0.64
N THR A 379 -18.31 23.77 -0.51
CA THR A 379 -19.19 22.64 -0.76
C THR A 379 -20.46 22.80 0.10
N PRO A 380 -21.66 22.84 -0.48
CA PRO A 380 -22.86 22.96 0.33
C PRO A 380 -23.02 21.80 1.30
N ILE A 381 -23.41 22.06 2.55
CA ILE A 381 -23.67 21.01 3.56
C ILE A 381 -24.64 19.95 3.00
N LYS A 382 -25.63 20.37 2.21
CA LYS A 382 -26.56 19.46 1.55
C LYS A 382 -25.85 18.44 0.66
N SER A 383 -24.80 18.83 -0.07
CA SER A 383 -24.06 17.94 -0.99
C SER A 383 -23.27 16.86 -0.24
N VAL A 384 -22.85 17.12 0.99
CA VAL A 384 -22.13 16.14 1.83
C VAL A 384 -23.05 15.38 2.79
N SER A 385 -24.34 15.74 2.87
CA SER A 385 -25.25 15.12 3.84
C SER A 385 -25.60 13.65 3.53
N CYS A 386 -25.25 13.15 2.35
CA CYS A 386 -25.30 11.71 2.04
C CYS A 386 -24.24 10.89 2.77
N THR A 387 -23.28 11.54 3.43
CA THR A 387 -22.23 10.92 4.25
C THR A 387 -22.12 11.64 5.60
N THR A 388 -21.15 11.29 6.44
CA THR A 388 -20.92 11.89 7.76
C THR A 388 -19.51 12.43 7.93
N VAL A 389 -18.58 12.11 7.00
CA VAL A 389 -17.21 12.59 7.00
C VAL A 389 -16.96 13.41 5.73
N LEU A 390 -16.37 14.59 5.88
CA LEU A 390 -15.90 15.42 4.79
C LEU A 390 -14.38 15.50 4.84
N ARG A 391 -13.70 14.89 3.88
CA ARG A 391 -12.28 15.12 3.64
C ARG A 391 -12.12 16.41 2.85
N GLU A 392 -11.57 17.44 3.49
CA GLU A 392 -11.38 18.75 2.89
C GLU A 392 -10.00 18.85 2.22
N TYR A 393 -9.95 19.22 0.96
CA TYR A 393 -8.69 19.61 0.32
C TYR A 393 -8.28 21.01 0.77
N HIS A 394 -7.19 21.07 1.52
CA HIS A 394 -6.66 22.32 2.04
C HIS A 394 -5.24 22.55 1.52
N ASN A 395 -5.04 23.60 0.73
CA ASN A 395 -3.71 23.92 0.24
C ASN A 395 -2.86 24.55 1.36
N PHE A 396 -1.67 24.01 1.60
CA PHE A 396 -0.71 24.53 2.56
C PHE A 396 -0.48 26.04 2.44
N GLY A 397 -0.40 26.58 1.21
CA GLY A 397 -0.21 27.98 0.95
C GLY A 397 -1.38 28.89 1.39
N TRP A 398 -2.55 28.34 1.71
CA TRP A 398 -3.68 29.14 2.21
C TRP A 398 -3.52 29.51 3.67
N SER A 399 -2.82 28.71 4.43
CA SER A 399 -2.64 28.86 5.87
C SER A 399 -1.19 29.17 6.27
N TYR A 400 -0.28 29.28 5.31
CA TYR A 400 1.15 29.46 5.58
C TYR A 400 1.75 30.66 4.82
N VAL A 401 2.59 31.45 5.51
CA VAL A 401 3.42 32.51 4.88
C VAL A 401 4.89 32.10 4.94
N GLU A 402 5.46 31.89 3.80
CA GLU A 402 6.88 31.60 3.66
C GLU A 402 7.72 32.75 4.25
N ASN A 403 8.86 32.42 4.85
CA ASN A 403 9.81 33.36 5.47
C ASN A 403 9.40 34.00 6.81
N SER A 404 8.34 33.54 7.45
CA SER A 404 7.90 34.09 8.75
C SER A 404 8.54 33.41 9.97
N TYR A 405 9.55 32.56 9.80
CA TYR A 405 10.20 31.87 10.91
C TYR A 405 10.93 32.85 11.88
N PRO A 406 10.87 32.61 13.20
CA PRO A 406 10.13 31.59 13.91
C PRO A 406 8.65 31.92 14.13
N GLY A 407 7.96 32.42 13.16
CA GLY A 407 6.56 32.75 13.29
C GLY A 407 5.68 31.56 13.01
N MET A 408 4.72 31.28 13.87
CA MET A 408 3.58 30.45 13.51
C MET A 408 2.89 31.01 12.27
N ALA A 409 2.27 30.16 11.48
CA ALA A 409 1.59 30.51 10.27
C ALA A 409 0.68 31.74 10.46
N SER A 410 1.19 32.90 10.17
CA SER A 410 0.55 34.18 10.54
C SER A 410 -0.72 34.43 9.78
N THR A 411 -0.81 33.91 8.55
CA THR A 411 -1.98 34.03 7.70
C THR A 411 -3.12 33.13 8.11
N PHE A 412 -2.83 31.97 8.68
CA PHE A 412 -3.84 31.08 9.18
C PHE A 412 -4.75 31.74 10.22
N MET A 413 -4.19 32.61 11.02
CA MET A 413 -4.87 33.30 12.11
C MET A 413 -5.49 34.65 11.69
N GLY A 414 -5.33 35.10 10.45
CA GLY A 414 -5.86 36.37 10.01
C GLY A 414 -5.73 36.68 8.51
N GLY A 415 -5.31 35.69 7.71
CA GLY A 415 -5.12 35.82 6.29
C GLY A 415 -6.32 35.40 5.44
N MET A 416 -6.09 34.59 4.42
CA MET A 416 -7.07 34.19 3.43
C MET A 416 -8.21 33.32 3.93
N GLY A 417 -8.14 32.74 5.14
CA GLY A 417 -9.12 31.80 5.61
C GLY A 417 -9.45 31.93 7.09
N ASN A 418 -10.57 32.55 7.38
CA ASN A 418 -11.28 32.31 8.62
C ASN A 418 -12.27 31.17 8.36
N PHE A 419 -11.87 29.94 8.70
CA PHE A 419 -12.70 28.75 8.52
C PHE A 419 -13.60 28.46 9.73
N ASP A 420 -13.60 29.35 10.74
CA ASP A 420 -14.33 29.17 11.98
C ASP A 420 -15.83 28.88 11.77
N GLY A 421 -16.47 29.71 10.96
CA GLY A 421 -17.91 29.61 10.67
C GLY A 421 -18.22 28.34 9.85
N GLN A 422 -17.35 27.99 8.91
CA GLN A 422 -17.53 26.83 8.06
C GLN A 422 -17.41 25.54 8.88
N TYR A 423 -16.31 25.36 9.61
CA TYR A 423 -16.13 24.16 10.44
C TYR A 423 -17.21 24.03 11.50
N ALA A 424 -17.62 25.12 12.13
CA ALA A 424 -18.73 25.11 13.08
C ALA A 424 -20.06 24.71 12.42
N SER A 425 -20.30 25.12 11.17
CA SER A 425 -21.53 24.79 10.44
C SER A 425 -21.57 23.30 10.09
N TYR A 426 -20.47 22.72 9.61
CA TYR A 426 -20.39 21.27 9.34
C TYR A 426 -20.52 20.46 10.63
N GLN A 427 -19.83 20.85 11.71
CA GLN A 427 -19.95 20.19 13.02
C GLN A 427 -21.41 20.22 13.52
N SER A 428 -22.08 21.36 13.37
CA SER A 428 -23.51 21.52 13.76
C SER A 428 -24.45 20.63 12.94
N ALA A 429 -24.06 20.30 11.71
CA ALA A 429 -24.77 19.36 10.85
C ALA A 429 -24.39 17.88 11.10
N GLY A 430 -23.55 17.60 12.09
CA GLY A 430 -23.09 16.23 12.40
C GLY A 430 -22.04 15.68 11.43
N ILE A 431 -21.37 16.55 10.67
CA ILE A 431 -20.34 16.17 9.70
C ILE A 431 -18.96 16.37 10.32
N LEU A 432 -18.17 15.30 10.37
CA LEU A 432 -16.76 15.34 10.75
C LEU A 432 -15.95 15.88 9.59
N VAL A 433 -15.31 17.03 9.74
CA VAL A 433 -14.38 17.56 8.74
C VAL A 433 -12.96 17.09 9.06
N VAL A 434 -12.27 16.58 8.04
CA VAL A 434 -10.85 16.18 8.09
C VAL A 434 -10.10 17.00 7.05
N PRO A 435 -9.38 18.07 7.44
CA PRO A 435 -8.54 18.81 6.52
C PRO A 435 -7.35 17.94 6.07
N CYS A 436 -7.26 17.69 4.76
CA CYS A 436 -6.08 17.17 4.10
C CYS A 436 -5.19 18.35 3.70
N VAL A 437 -4.17 18.63 4.49
CA VAL A 437 -3.27 19.76 4.21
C VAL A 437 -2.25 19.36 3.17
N GLN A 438 -2.60 19.58 1.91
CA GLN A 438 -1.73 19.24 0.78
C GLN A 438 -0.76 20.36 0.44
N TRP A 439 0.37 20.01 -0.12
CA TRP A 439 1.38 20.97 -0.60
C TRP A 439 1.63 20.82 -2.09
N SER A 440 2.09 21.91 -2.70
CA SER A 440 2.62 21.90 -4.05
C SER A 440 4.15 22.01 -3.97
N GLY A 441 4.83 21.02 -4.52
CA GLY A 441 6.29 20.99 -4.53
C GLY A 441 6.93 20.61 -3.19
N ASN A 442 8.24 20.80 -3.10
CA ASN A 442 9.06 20.34 -1.99
C ASN A 442 8.88 21.20 -0.74
N ILE A 443 8.36 20.63 0.34
CA ILE A 443 8.23 21.29 1.65
C ILE A 443 9.47 21.15 2.54
N GLY A 444 10.44 20.31 2.18
CA GLY A 444 11.67 20.16 2.94
C GLY A 444 12.55 21.42 2.87
N ARG A 445 13.05 21.91 4.00
CA ARG A 445 13.93 23.07 4.11
C ARG A 445 15.26 22.68 4.71
N LYS A 446 16.36 23.23 4.17
CA LYS A 446 17.70 22.97 4.69
C LYS A 446 17.84 23.49 6.11
N VAL A 447 18.45 22.67 6.96
CA VAL A 447 18.88 23.05 8.31
C VAL A 447 20.40 22.96 8.43
N ASP A 448 20.98 23.73 9.34
CA ASP A 448 22.41 23.67 9.64
C ASP A 448 22.73 22.52 10.63
N SER A 449 23.98 22.43 11.05
CA SER A 449 24.43 21.40 12.01
C SER A 449 23.75 21.48 13.38
N ASP A 450 23.18 22.63 13.71
CA ASP A 450 22.49 22.86 14.96
C ASP A 450 20.96 22.66 14.83
N GLY A 451 20.49 22.17 13.67
CA GLY A 451 19.07 21.97 13.35
C GLY A 451 18.33 23.28 13.06
N LEU A 452 19.02 24.39 12.82
CA LEU A 452 18.40 25.68 12.56
C LEU A 452 18.17 25.92 11.06
N PRO A 453 17.04 26.54 10.69
CA PRO A 453 16.70 26.75 9.28
C PRO A 453 17.68 27.69 8.56
N VAL A 454 18.19 27.27 7.42
CA VAL A 454 19.10 28.04 6.57
C VAL A 454 18.30 28.98 5.66
N LYS A 455 18.72 30.24 5.59
CA LYS A 455 18.15 31.25 4.68
C LYS A 455 19.22 31.88 3.80
N GLU A 456 18.86 32.10 2.53
CA GLU A 456 19.67 32.86 1.58
C GLU A 456 18.80 33.96 0.96
N GLY A 457 19.31 35.19 0.95
CA GLY A 457 18.54 36.34 0.44
C GLY A 457 17.20 36.57 1.17
N GLY A 458 17.07 36.08 2.42
CA GLY A 458 15.85 36.17 3.21
C GLY A 458 14.89 34.97 3.06
N ASN A 459 15.11 34.11 2.07
CA ASN A 459 14.25 32.95 1.81
C ASN A 459 14.86 31.68 2.38
N PHE A 460 14.00 30.74 2.82
CA PHE A 460 14.44 29.42 3.24
C PHE A 460 15.01 28.62 2.05
N VAL A 461 16.17 28.02 2.27
CA VAL A 461 16.80 27.14 1.29
C VAL A 461 16.08 25.79 1.30
N GLY A 462 15.77 25.23 0.15
CA GLY A 462 15.23 23.87 0.03
C GLY A 462 16.21 22.83 0.54
N ALA A 463 15.70 21.78 1.18
CA ALA A 463 16.50 20.65 1.61
C ALA A 463 16.95 19.83 0.39
N SER A 464 18.20 19.35 0.41
CA SER A 464 18.63 18.34 -0.53
C SER A 464 17.87 17.01 -0.30
N TYR A 465 17.93 16.14 -1.29
CA TYR A 465 17.29 14.82 -1.18
C TYR A 465 17.73 14.07 0.09
N PHE A 466 19.03 14.08 0.39
CA PHE A 466 19.63 13.38 1.53
C PHE A 466 19.32 13.99 2.91
N GLU A 467 18.96 15.26 2.95
CA GLU A 467 18.53 15.93 4.19
C GLU A 467 17.10 15.57 4.58
N LYS A 468 16.28 15.07 3.62
CA LYS A 468 14.84 14.81 3.81
C LYS A 468 14.51 13.61 4.71
N PHE A 469 15.49 12.82 5.10
CA PHE A 469 15.34 11.78 6.13
C PHE A 469 15.44 12.34 7.57
N ASN A 470 15.79 13.62 7.69
CA ASN A 470 15.87 14.32 8.97
C ASN A 470 14.55 15.04 9.26
N PRO A 471 13.85 14.75 10.37
CA PRO A 471 12.64 15.46 10.78
C PRO A 471 12.79 16.99 10.85
N GLU A 472 13.97 17.49 11.19
CA GLU A 472 14.26 18.93 11.31
C GLU A 472 13.92 19.73 10.03
N VAL A 473 14.02 19.10 8.86
CA VAL A 473 13.76 19.76 7.57
C VAL A 473 12.28 20.08 7.35
N TYR A 474 11.36 19.44 8.08
CA TYR A 474 9.91 19.58 7.93
C TYR A 474 9.28 20.53 8.96
N PHE A 475 10.08 21.34 9.63
CA PHE A 475 9.62 22.24 10.71
C PHE A 475 8.51 23.20 10.29
N LEU A 476 8.50 23.70 9.06
CA LEU A 476 7.48 24.61 8.58
C LEU A 476 6.11 23.94 8.45
N TYR A 477 6.11 22.69 8.01
CA TYR A 477 4.89 21.93 7.89
C TYR A 477 4.37 21.52 9.28
N ALA A 478 5.26 21.17 10.20
CA ALA A 478 4.92 20.91 11.59
C ALA A 478 4.29 22.14 12.27
N ASP A 479 4.83 23.36 12.04
CA ASP A 479 4.27 24.63 12.51
C ASP A 479 2.85 24.88 11.94
N ASN A 480 2.64 24.63 10.65
CA ASN A 480 1.33 24.80 10.05
C ASN A 480 0.29 23.87 10.71
N LEU A 481 0.57 22.58 10.83
CA LEU A 481 -0.37 21.61 11.39
C LEU A 481 -0.57 21.84 12.91
N PHE A 482 0.47 22.28 13.63
CA PHE A 482 0.34 22.77 15.01
C PHE A 482 -0.69 23.89 15.10
N SER A 483 -0.64 24.86 14.17
CA SER A 483 -1.55 26.00 14.14
C SER A 483 -3.01 25.59 13.94
N PHE A 484 -3.24 24.57 13.07
CA PHE A 484 -4.58 23.97 12.90
C PHE A 484 -5.09 23.36 14.20
N ALA A 485 -4.30 22.50 14.82
CA ALA A 485 -4.66 21.84 16.06
C ALA A 485 -4.86 22.83 17.20
N ALA A 486 -4.03 23.87 17.30
CA ALA A 486 -4.17 24.93 18.27
C ALA A 486 -5.48 25.69 18.09
N ARG A 487 -5.85 26.03 16.86
CA ARG A 487 -7.04 26.83 16.57
C ARG A 487 -8.32 26.02 16.70
N TYR A 488 -8.36 24.85 16.06
CA TYR A 488 -9.60 24.09 15.86
C TYR A 488 -9.75 22.86 16.73
N GLY A 489 -8.69 22.47 17.46
CA GLY A 489 -8.73 21.42 18.46
C GLY A 489 -9.51 21.83 19.71
N SER A 490 -9.49 21.00 20.72
CA SER A 490 -10.22 21.17 21.98
C SER A 490 -9.43 21.93 23.05
N ASN A 491 -8.09 22.05 22.89
CA ASN A 491 -7.22 22.65 23.90
C ASN A 491 -7.33 24.17 23.92
N SER A 492 -7.99 24.72 24.96
CA SER A 492 -8.13 26.16 25.22
C SER A 492 -7.31 26.64 26.42
N SER A 493 -6.23 25.93 26.77
CA SER A 493 -5.41 26.25 27.95
C SER A 493 -4.80 27.64 27.88
N ALA A 494 -4.60 28.27 29.06
CA ALA A 494 -3.94 29.58 29.15
C ALA A 494 -2.49 29.55 28.68
N GLU A 495 -1.83 28.39 28.79
CA GLU A 495 -0.48 28.15 28.28
C GLU A 495 -0.43 28.25 26.77
N LEU A 496 -1.25 27.47 26.07
CA LEU A 496 -1.33 27.51 24.61
C LEU A 496 -1.71 28.91 24.11
N LEU A 497 -2.69 29.57 24.74
CA LEU A 497 -3.08 30.94 24.41
C LEU A 497 -1.93 31.95 24.62
N SER A 498 -1.09 31.76 25.65
CA SER A 498 0.07 32.61 25.87
C SER A 498 1.09 32.48 24.74
N ILE A 499 1.36 31.26 24.31
CA ILE A 499 2.24 30.94 23.17
C ILE A 499 1.72 31.56 21.88
N LEU A 500 0.46 31.35 21.55
CA LEU A 500 -0.16 31.92 20.36
C LEU A 500 -0.09 33.47 20.37
N ARG A 501 -0.35 34.12 21.50
CA ARG A 501 -0.30 35.57 21.61
C ARG A 501 1.12 36.13 21.47
N LYS A 502 2.13 35.39 21.91
CA LYS A 502 3.54 35.78 21.82
C LYS A 502 4.10 35.58 20.41
N HIS A 503 3.77 34.46 19.75
CA HIS A 503 4.45 33.99 18.53
C HIS A 503 3.65 34.19 17.25
N CYS A 504 2.31 34.28 17.29
CA CYS A 504 1.52 34.62 16.11
C CYS A 504 1.62 36.11 15.79
N SER A 505 2.01 36.41 14.55
CA SER A 505 2.26 37.80 14.13
C SER A 505 0.99 38.58 13.87
N THR A 506 -0.08 37.97 13.40
CA THR A 506 -1.35 38.62 13.05
C THR A 506 -2.56 37.74 13.36
N GLY A 507 -3.76 38.34 13.38
CA GLY A 507 -5.04 37.62 13.43
C GLY A 507 -5.55 37.26 14.82
N ALA A 508 -6.63 36.52 14.84
CA ALA A 508 -7.28 36.10 16.07
C ALA A 508 -6.43 35.05 16.80
N LYS A 509 -5.78 35.49 17.85
CA LYS A 509 -4.93 34.68 18.73
C LYS A 509 -5.81 33.91 19.70
N SER A 510 -6.57 32.95 19.18
CA SER A 510 -7.51 32.13 19.93
C SER A 510 -7.25 30.65 19.68
N ALA A 511 -7.56 29.83 20.64
CA ALA A 511 -7.36 28.40 20.61
C ALA A 511 -8.61 27.65 21.07
N GLY A 512 -8.68 26.38 20.76
CA GLY A 512 -9.67 25.47 21.34
C GLY A 512 -11.08 25.72 20.84
N ALA A 513 -11.28 25.95 19.53
CA ALA A 513 -12.62 26.04 18.95
C ALA A 513 -13.41 24.73 19.04
N GLY A 514 -12.75 23.59 19.15
CA GLY A 514 -13.36 22.27 19.31
C GLY A 514 -14.14 21.80 18.06
N THR A 515 -13.81 22.34 16.90
CA THR A 515 -14.53 22.06 15.65
C THR A 515 -13.91 20.96 14.80
N LEU A 516 -12.64 20.67 15.01
CA LEU A 516 -11.92 19.60 14.34
C LEU A 516 -11.34 18.61 15.35
N GLN A 517 -11.21 17.36 14.92
CA GLN A 517 -10.64 16.28 15.72
C GLN A 517 -9.48 15.59 15.00
N TRP A 518 -9.39 15.73 13.67
CA TRP A 518 -8.45 15.06 12.80
C TRP A 518 -7.84 16.03 11.80
N ILE A 519 -6.62 15.71 11.38
CA ILE A 519 -5.95 16.33 10.25
C ILE A 519 -5.18 15.26 9.47
N GLU A 520 -5.15 15.39 8.16
CA GLU A 520 -4.40 14.51 7.26
C GLU A 520 -3.15 15.25 6.76
N ALA A 521 -2.00 14.61 6.92
CA ALA A 521 -0.69 15.22 6.70
C ALA A 521 -0.21 15.10 5.24
N GLY A 522 -1.00 15.58 4.28
CA GLY A 522 -0.63 15.64 2.86
C GLY A 522 -1.46 14.73 1.96
N ASN A 523 -1.22 14.84 0.65
CA ASN A 523 -1.91 14.08 -0.39
C ASN A 523 -0.90 13.45 -1.34
N GLU A 524 -1.00 12.14 -1.56
CA GLU A 524 -0.24 11.33 -2.53
C GLU A 524 1.28 11.63 -2.60
N PRO A 525 1.97 11.69 -1.44
CA PRO A 525 3.38 12.09 -1.42
C PRO A 525 4.31 11.12 -2.18
N ASN A 526 3.88 9.89 -2.39
CA ASN A 526 4.60 8.88 -3.16
C ASN A 526 4.42 9.01 -4.69
N GLY A 527 3.50 9.86 -5.15
CA GLY A 527 3.33 10.17 -6.57
C GLY A 527 4.50 11.01 -7.10
N GLU A 528 5.05 10.63 -8.26
CA GLU A 528 6.18 11.34 -8.88
C GLU A 528 5.82 12.80 -9.22
N ASP A 529 4.58 13.03 -9.64
CA ASP A 529 4.04 14.33 -9.97
C ASP A 529 3.71 15.21 -8.74
N GLN A 530 3.69 14.63 -7.54
CA GLN A 530 3.42 15.35 -6.30
C GLN A 530 4.73 15.74 -5.57
N SER A 531 5.44 14.79 -5.04
CA SER A 531 6.71 15.04 -4.35
C SER A 531 7.71 13.89 -4.44
N GLY A 532 7.28 12.72 -4.93
CA GLY A 532 8.12 11.53 -5.07
C GLY A 532 8.82 11.13 -3.77
N MET A 533 8.12 11.33 -2.62
CA MET A 533 8.71 10.97 -1.32
C MET A 533 8.84 9.46 -1.19
N VAL A 534 9.98 9.04 -0.70
CA VAL A 534 10.19 7.64 -0.30
C VAL A 534 9.66 7.40 1.12
N PRO A 535 9.40 6.15 1.53
CA PRO A 535 8.77 5.84 2.82
C PRO A 535 9.44 6.50 4.02
N TYR A 536 10.76 6.50 4.07
CA TYR A 536 11.50 7.05 5.22
C TYR A 536 11.48 8.57 5.27
N GLN A 537 11.36 9.25 4.12
CA GLN A 537 11.17 10.69 4.09
C GLN A 537 9.78 11.06 4.63
N LEU A 538 8.75 10.32 4.22
CA LEU A 538 7.40 10.54 4.74
C LEU A 538 7.31 10.19 6.23
N ALA A 539 8.02 9.17 6.70
CA ALA A 539 8.11 8.82 8.11
C ALA A 539 8.75 9.96 8.94
N ALA A 540 9.83 10.55 8.44
CA ALA A 540 10.48 11.70 9.08
C ALA A 540 9.55 12.92 9.14
N LEU A 541 8.85 13.23 8.05
CA LEU A 541 7.82 14.27 8.01
C LEU A 541 6.71 13.97 9.02
N GLN A 542 6.19 12.75 9.03
CA GLN A 542 5.09 12.33 9.91
C GLN A 542 5.49 12.48 11.39
N SER A 543 6.71 12.08 11.74
CA SER A 543 7.23 12.25 13.11
C SER A 543 7.39 13.72 13.50
N ALA A 544 7.83 14.57 12.56
CA ALA A 544 7.95 16.00 12.78
C ALA A 544 6.58 16.64 13.05
N VAL A 545 5.58 16.36 12.21
CA VAL A 545 4.25 16.99 12.32
C VAL A 545 3.45 16.48 13.49
N TYR A 546 3.68 15.24 13.92
CA TYR A 546 2.97 14.66 15.05
C TYR A 546 3.25 15.40 16.35
N ASP A 547 4.51 15.54 16.73
CA ASP A 547 4.89 16.10 18.02
C ASP A 547 6.29 16.79 18.05
N GLY A 548 6.80 17.22 16.88
CA GLY A 548 8.15 17.76 16.80
C GLY A 548 9.20 16.69 17.04
N HIS A 549 8.99 15.48 16.50
CA HIS A 549 9.83 14.31 16.69
C HIS A 549 10.14 14.08 18.18
N MET A 550 9.12 13.75 18.96
CA MET A 550 9.21 13.58 20.42
C MET A 550 9.70 14.83 21.17
N LYS A 551 9.43 16.02 20.64
CA LYS A 551 9.95 17.31 21.15
C LYS A 551 11.49 17.41 21.16
N THR A 552 12.16 16.74 20.25
CA THR A 552 13.62 16.78 20.13
C THR A 552 14.10 17.78 19.09
N MET A 553 13.23 18.20 18.16
CA MET A 553 13.59 19.10 17.07
C MET A 553 13.95 20.49 17.57
N THR A 554 15.14 20.96 17.22
CA THR A 554 15.59 22.31 17.52
C THR A 554 14.83 23.35 16.68
N SER A 555 14.56 23.04 15.43
CA SER A 555 13.85 23.91 14.49
C SER A 555 12.40 24.19 14.89
N THR A 556 11.75 23.32 15.66
CA THR A 556 10.38 23.52 16.17
C THR A 556 10.33 24.11 17.57
N LYS A 557 11.48 24.19 18.26
CA LYS A 557 11.56 24.69 19.62
C LYS A 557 11.50 26.21 19.65
N ILE A 558 10.55 26.76 20.39
CA ILE A 558 10.45 28.19 20.65
C ILE A 558 11.09 28.59 21.99
N GLU A 559 11.29 29.90 22.21
CA GLU A 559 11.99 30.44 23.42
C GLU A 559 11.42 29.93 24.75
N ASP A 560 10.11 29.64 24.81
CA ASP A 560 9.48 29.13 26.03
C ASP A 560 9.68 27.62 26.24
N GLY A 561 10.49 26.96 25.38
CA GLY A 561 10.70 25.51 25.43
C GLY A 561 9.54 24.71 24.84
N TYR A 562 8.57 25.35 24.19
CA TYR A 562 7.47 24.72 23.48
C TYR A 562 7.91 24.25 22.10
N HIS A 563 7.30 23.21 21.57
CA HIS A 563 7.61 22.69 20.26
C HIS A 563 6.39 22.70 19.34
N PHE A 564 6.61 22.86 18.03
CA PHE A 564 5.56 22.69 17.03
C PHE A 564 5.34 21.21 16.73
N GLY A 565 4.11 20.86 16.49
CA GLY A 565 3.58 19.55 16.20
C GLY A 565 2.16 19.45 16.72
N VAL A 566 1.31 18.67 16.06
CA VAL A 566 -0.13 18.60 16.35
C VAL A 566 -0.40 18.27 17.82
N LYS A 567 0.27 17.21 18.34
CA LYS A 567 0.08 16.76 19.73
C LYS A 567 0.59 17.76 20.77
N ASN A 568 1.49 18.65 20.37
CA ASN A 568 1.98 19.72 21.27
C ASN A 568 0.95 20.84 21.39
N ALA A 569 0.10 21.05 20.38
CA ALA A 569 -1.01 21.99 20.45
C ALA A 569 -2.21 21.38 21.18
N ASP A 570 -2.62 20.18 20.81
CA ASP A 570 -3.73 19.45 21.42
C ASP A 570 -3.42 17.94 21.46
N PRO A 571 -3.16 17.36 22.63
CA PRO A 571 -2.85 15.93 22.76
C PRO A 571 -3.97 15.00 22.26
N ASN A 572 -5.22 15.47 22.24
CA ASN A 572 -6.38 14.69 21.78
C ASN A 572 -6.62 14.81 20.28
N PHE A 573 -5.97 15.76 19.61
CA PHE A 573 -6.11 15.93 18.17
C PHE A 573 -5.40 14.81 17.44
N LYS A 574 -6.05 14.16 16.48
CA LYS A 574 -5.53 12.99 15.78
C LYS A 574 -4.89 13.35 14.43
N VAL A 575 -3.89 12.60 14.03
CA VAL A 575 -3.11 12.82 12.81
C VAL A 575 -3.18 11.56 11.94
N ALA A 576 -3.83 11.66 10.80
CA ALA A 576 -3.72 10.66 9.74
C ALA A 576 -2.46 10.91 8.91
N MET A 577 -1.77 9.88 8.50
CA MET A 577 -0.72 10.03 7.49
C MET A 577 -1.31 10.51 6.17
N ALA A 578 -0.49 11.05 5.28
CA ALA A 578 -0.91 11.40 3.92
C ALA A 578 -1.48 10.17 3.20
N GLY A 579 -2.58 10.33 2.51
CA GLY A 579 -3.14 9.28 1.64
C GLY A 579 -2.16 8.96 0.52
N LEU A 580 -1.71 7.70 0.44
CA LEU A 580 -0.80 7.24 -0.60
C LEU A 580 -1.55 6.99 -1.91
N ALA A 581 -0.94 7.30 -3.04
CA ALA A 581 -1.42 6.82 -4.34
C ALA A 581 -1.27 5.28 -4.38
N GLY A 582 -2.39 4.58 -4.48
CA GLY A 582 -2.46 3.12 -4.39
C GLY A 582 -2.37 2.57 -2.97
N THR A 583 -2.59 1.28 -2.80
CA THR A 583 -2.72 0.61 -1.49
C THR A 583 -1.45 0.59 -0.64
N GLY A 584 -0.29 0.78 -1.24
CA GLY A 584 0.97 1.13 -0.59
C GLY A 584 1.43 0.30 0.63
N GLY A 585 0.99 -0.96 0.77
CA GLY A 585 1.25 -1.73 1.99
C GLY A 585 2.72 -1.81 2.39
N ARG A 586 3.62 -2.06 1.44
CA ARG A 586 5.08 -2.07 1.70
C ARG A 586 5.62 -0.69 2.04
N TYR A 587 5.04 0.35 1.48
CA TYR A 587 5.40 1.72 1.79
C TYR A 587 5.11 2.03 3.27
N ILE A 588 3.92 1.66 3.74
CA ILE A 588 3.50 1.88 5.14
C ILE A 588 4.36 1.06 6.10
N THR A 589 4.63 -0.21 5.80
CA THR A 589 5.51 -1.04 6.67
C THR A 589 6.93 -0.49 6.73
N SER A 590 7.45 0.06 5.63
CA SER A 590 8.75 0.74 5.62
C SER A 590 8.75 2.02 6.47
N MET A 591 7.66 2.80 6.42
CA MET A 591 7.49 3.95 7.34
C MET A 591 7.50 3.51 8.80
N CYS A 592 6.76 2.46 9.14
CA CYS A 592 6.72 1.91 10.50
C CYS A 592 8.12 1.47 10.97
N TYR A 593 8.87 0.78 10.10
CA TYR A 593 10.24 0.40 10.39
C TYR A 593 11.11 1.61 10.77
N TRP A 594 11.07 2.67 9.93
CA TRP A 594 11.86 3.89 10.20
C TRP A 594 11.42 4.56 11.52
N LEU A 595 10.11 4.64 11.77
CA LEU A 595 9.57 5.24 12.99
C LEU A 595 9.97 4.44 14.23
N GLU A 596 9.89 3.12 14.19
CA GLU A 596 10.37 2.27 15.30
C GLU A 596 11.88 2.40 15.54
N ALA A 597 12.68 2.60 14.49
CA ALA A 597 14.12 2.81 14.61
C ALA A 597 14.48 4.19 15.21
N ASN A 598 13.68 5.21 14.90
CA ASN A 598 14.01 6.60 15.18
C ASN A 598 13.16 7.23 16.30
N ARG A 599 12.10 6.58 16.76
CA ARG A 599 11.31 7.04 17.92
C ARG A 599 11.52 6.12 19.12
N THR A 600 11.89 6.71 20.24
CA THR A 600 12.15 5.97 21.49
C THR A 600 10.93 5.85 22.39
N ASP A 601 9.83 6.51 22.04
CA ASP A 601 8.59 6.56 22.82
C ASP A 601 7.61 5.40 22.50
N GLY A 602 7.92 4.56 21.50
CA GLY A 602 7.07 3.46 21.06
C GLY A 602 5.82 3.90 20.29
N ASN A 603 5.74 5.17 19.89
CA ASN A 603 4.62 5.71 19.13
C ASN A 603 4.97 5.82 17.64
N LEU A 604 4.05 5.45 16.76
CA LEU A 604 4.24 5.57 15.31
C LEU A 604 4.18 7.01 14.78
N GLY A 605 3.86 8.01 15.62
CA GLY A 605 3.72 9.37 15.13
C GLY A 605 2.52 9.56 14.18
N MET A 606 1.56 8.66 14.19
CA MET A 606 0.31 8.75 13.43
C MET A 606 -0.82 7.97 14.12
N ASP A 607 -2.05 8.38 13.89
CA ASP A 607 -3.25 7.74 14.42
C ASP A 607 -4.04 6.97 13.35
N ALA A 608 -3.67 7.10 12.06
CA ALA A 608 -4.27 6.35 10.96
C ALA A 608 -3.28 6.10 9.83
N PHE A 609 -3.28 4.88 9.29
CA PHE A 609 -2.74 4.53 7.98
C PHE A 609 -3.73 4.98 6.93
N ASN A 610 -3.23 5.48 5.79
CA ASN A 610 -4.09 6.09 4.80
C ASN A 610 -3.58 5.87 3.38
N PHE A 611 -4.50 5.54 2.46
CA PHE A 611 -4.16 5.31 1.06
C PHE A 611 -5.39 5.56 0.17
N HIS A 612 -5.15 5.62 -1.14
CA HIS A 612 -6.16 5.75 -2.18
C HIS A 612 -6.27 4.47 -2.99
N SER A 613 -7.48 4.16 -3.46
CA SER A 613 -7.69 2.98 -4.31
C SER A 613 -8.78 3.25 -5.33
N TYR A 614 -8.40 3.34 -6.60
CA TYR A 614 -9.33 3.44 -7.72
C TYR A 614 -9.42 2.09 -8.44
N PHE A 615 -10.64 1.62 -8.66
CA PHE A 615 -10.92 0.28 -9.12
C PHE A 615 -10.98 0.22 -10.63
N SER A 616 -9.89 -0.19 -11.24
CA SER A 616 -9.77 -0.33 -12.69
C SER A 616 -9.04 -1.60 -13.08
N ASN A 617 -9.33 -2.10 -14.27
CA ASN A 617 -8.60 -3.21 -14.85
C ASN A 617 -8.25 -2.90 -16.31
N THR A 618 -7.22 -3.57 -16.81
CA THR A 618 -6.73 -3.40 -18.18
C THR A 618 -7.23 -4.54 -19.04
N PHE A 619 -7.99 -4.21 -20.07
CA PHE A 619 -8.51 -5.16 -21.03
C PHE A 619 -7.87 -4.93 -22.41
N TYR A 620 -7.61 -6.02 -23.13
CA TYR A 620 -7.18 -5.93 -24.52
C TYR A 620 -8.38 -5.89 -25.44
N MET A 621 -8.68 -4.73 -26.03
CA MET A 621 -9.83 -4.49 -26.88
C MET A 621 -9.40 -3.82 -28.19
N ASN A 622 -9.91 -4.30 -29.33
CA ASN A 622 -9.65 -3.70 -30.65
C ASN A 622 -8.16 -3.48 -31.00
N GLY A 623 -7.27 -4.37 -30.53
CA GLY A 623 -5.84 -4.26 -30.79
C GLY A 623 -5.07 -3.32 -29.86
N THR A 624 -5.72 -2.81 -28.79
CA THR A 624 -5.13 -1.87 -27.82
C THR A 624 -5.47 -2.31 -26.40
N TYR A 625 -4.57 -2.03 -25.45
CA TYR A 625 -4.85 -2.16 -24.03
C TYR A 625 -5.62 -0.93 -23.55
N ILE A 626 -6.79 -1.14 -22.99
CA ILE A 626 -7.67 -0.10 -22.45
C ILE A 626 -7.88 -0.37 -20.98
N GLN A 627 -7.62 0.63 -20.13
CA GLN A 627 -7.93 0.58 -18.71
C GLN A 627 -9.33 1.14 -18.48
N VAL A 628 -10.19 0.37 -17.82
CA VAL A 628 -11.57 0.76 -17.53
C VAL A 628 -11.89 0.55 -16.05
N GLY A 629 -12.84 1.32 -15.53
CA GLY A 629 -13.40 1.11 -14.21
C GLY A 629 -14.13 -0.24 -14.13
N VAL A 630 -14.02 -0.89 -12.98
CA VAL A 630 -14.69 -2.17 -12.68
C VAL A 630 -15.38 -2.09 -11.32
N SER A 631 -16.27 -3.05 -11.04
CA SER A 631 -16.91 -3.13 -9.72
C SER A 631 -15.89 -3.41 -8.61
N PRO A 632 -16.18 -3.04 -7.36
CA PRO A 632 -15.23 -3.24 -6.27
C PRO A 632 -14.94 -4.73 -6.01
N GLU A 633 -15.90 -5.63 -6.25
CA GLU A 633 -15.72 -7.07 -6.12
C GLU A 633 -14.82 -7.62 -7.23
N TYR A 634 -14.97 -7.14 -8.46
CA TYR A 634 -14.14 -7.56 -9.59
C TYR A 634 -12.68 -7.13 -9.41
N TYR A 635 -12.44 -5.94 -8.85
CA TYR A 635 -11.10 -5.45 -8.51
C TYR A 635 -10.45 -6.27 -7.40
N ASN A 636 -11.27 -6.92 -6.57
CA ASN A 636 -10.81 -7.70 -5.41
C ASN A 636 -10.01 -6.87 -4.38
N ILE A 637 -10.56 -5.72 -4.03
CA ILE A 637 -9.95 -4.80 -3.04
C ILE A 637 -9.66 -5.51 -1.70
N VAL A 638 -10.43 -6.53 -1.39
CA VAL A 638 -10.28 -7.29 -0.13
C VAL A 638 -8.86 -7.86 -0.01
N ASP A 639 -8.36 -8.51 -1.05
CA ASP A 639 -7.02 -9.11 -1.03
C ASP A 639 -5.91 -8.05 -0.95
N ASP A 640 -6.12 -6.91 -1.63
CA ASP A 640 -5.14 -5.82 -1.63
C ASP A 640 -4.95 -5.20 -0.24
N VAL A 641 -6.03 -5.07 0.53
CA VAL A 641 -5.99 -4.43 1.85
C VAL A 641 -5.93 -5.41 3.02
N ALA A 642 -6.24 -6.69 2.80
CA ALA A 642 -6.27 -7.70 3.86
C ALA A 642 -4.94 -7.76 4.64
N ARG A 643 -3.82 -7.71 3.94
CA ARG A 643 -2.48 -7.72 4.56
C ARG A 643 -2.23 -6.48 5.42
N MET A 644 -2.74 -5.32 5.01
CA MET A 644 -2.62 -4.08 5.79
C MET A 644 -3.48 -4.15 7.05
N ILE A 645 -4.69 -4.65 6.93
CA ILE A 645 -5.58 -4.85 8.09
C ILE A 645 -4.99 -5.87 9.06
N GLU A 646 -4.44 -6.99 8.56
CA GLU A 646 -3.75 -7.99 9.38
C GLU A 646 -2.53 -7.37 10.09
N PHE A 647 -1.69 -6.64 9.35
CA PHE A 647 -0.53 -5.94 9.89
C PHE A 647 -0.93 -4.96 11.01
N ARG A 648 -1.95 -4.11 10.75
CA ARG A 648 -2.49 -3.18 11.74
C ARG A 648 -3.00 -3.93 12.97
N ASN A 649 -3.85 -4.95 12.79
CA ASN A 649 -4.44 -5.71 13.90
C ASN A 649 -3.39 -6.38 14.77
N LYS A 650 -2.29 -6.82 14.17
CA LYS A 650 -1.21 -7.53 14.85
C LYS A 650 -0.28 -6.61 15.62
N TYR A 651 0.12 -5.50 15.01
CA TYR A 651 1.20 -4.67 15.55
C TYR A 651 0.71 -3.33 16.10
N TYR A 652 -0.39 -2.79 15.57
CA TYR A 652 -0.85 -1.43 15.88
C TYR A 652 -2.38 -1.37 15.99
N PRO A 653 -3.00 -2.13 16.91
CA PRO A 653 -4.46 -2.29 16.96
C PRO A 653 -5.23 -0.98 17.20
N ASP A 654 -4.57 0.04 17.76
CA ASP A 654 -5.17 1.35 18.01
C ASP A 654 -5.13 2.29 16.79
N VAL A 655 -4.37 1.97 15.76
CA VAL A 655 -4.24 2.77 14.54
C VAL A 655 -5.41 2.48 13.60
N GLU A 656 -6.08 3.54 13.11
CA GLU A 656 -7.15 3.40 12.12
C GLU A 656 -6.56 3.09 10.72
N VAL A 657 -7.35 2.48 9.82
CA VAL A 657 -7.01 2.29 8.41
C VAL A 657 -8.05 2.99 7.55
N TRP A 658 -7.59 3.89 6.69
CA TRP A 658 -8.45 4.76 5.89
C TRP A 658 -8.21 4.57 4.39
N ILE A 659 -9.29 4.72 3.62
CA ILE A 659 -9.25 4.90 2.17
C ILE A 659 -9.81 6.29 1.89
N THR A 660 -8.94 7.28 1.63
CA THR A 660 -9.39 8.66 1.54
C THR A 660 -9.63 9.15 0.10
N GLU A 661 -9.42 8.30 -0.89
CA GLU A 661 -9.93 8.49 -2.24
C GLU A 661 -10.27 7.14 -2.89
N PHE A 662 -11.46 7.07 -3.45
CA PHE A 662 -11.95 6.04 -4.36
C PHE A 662 -13.16 6.61 -5.10
N GLY A 663 -13.53 6.02 -6.23
CA GLY A 663 -14.71 6.48 -6.95
C GLY A 663 -14.67 6.14 -8.44
N TRP A 664 -15.73 6.51 -9.14
CA TRP A 664 -15.91 6.26 -10.56
C TRP A 664 -16.49 7.47 -11.26
N ASP A 665 -16.01 7.71 -12.50
CA ASP A 665 -16.55 8.70 -13.42
C ASP A 665 -17.83 8.20 -14.10
N THR A 666 -18.78 9.07 -14.33
CA THR A 666 -19.96 8.79 -15.15
C THR A 666 -19.76 9.17 -16.63
N ASN A 667 -18.60 9.73 -16.99
CA ASN A 667 -18.27 10.04 -18.37
C ASN A 667 -18.29 8.77 -19.24
N PRO A 668 -19.04 8.74 -20.34
CA PRO A 668 -19.12 7.59 -21.22
C PRO A 668 -17.85 7.34 -22.06
N SER A 669 -16.84 8.19 -21.95
CA SER A 669 -15.57 8.06 -22.67
C SER A 669 -14.75 6.90 -22.11
N TYR A 670 -14.31 6.00 -23.00
CA TYR A 670 -13.37 4.92 -22.64
C TYR A 670 -11.94 5.40 -22.32
N GLU A 671 -11.70 6.70 -22.38
CA GLU A 671 -10.37 7.27 -22.12
C GLU A 671 -10.08 7.44 -20.62
N THR A 672 -11.07 7.17 -19.74
CA THR A 672 -10.90 7.31 -18.30
C THR A 672 -10.82 5.95 -17.62
N MET A 673 -9.72 5.70 -16.91
CA MET A 673 -9.49 4.44 -16.19
C MET A 673 -10.50 4.17 -15.06
N THR A 674 -11.28 5.17 -14.68
CA THR A 674 -12.23 5.08 -13.57
C THR A 674 -13.69 5.10 -14.03
N ALA A 675 -13.96 5.04 -15.34
CA ALA A 675 -15.32 5.18 -15.86
C ALA A 675 -16.24 4.00 -15.46
N ALA A 676 -17.39 4.34 -14.89
CA ALA A 676 -18.49 3.40 -14.68
C ALA A 676 -19.29 3.28 -15.99
N HIS A 677 -18.99 2.25 -16.78
CA HIS A 677 -19.65 2.03 -18.07
C HIS A 677 -21.05 1.48 -17.90
N ALA A 678 -21.98 2.00 -18.70
CA ALA A 678 -23.33 1.45 -18.79
C ALA A 678 -23.32 -0.02 -19.27
N TYR A 679 -24.14 -0.86 -18.65
CA TYR A 679 -24.35 -2.24 -19.06
C TYR A 679 -25.76 -2.71 -18.71
N GLY A 680 -26.26 -3.69 -19.46
CA GLY A 680 -27.61 -4.22 -19.26
C GLY A 680 -28.68 -3.12 -19.40
N GLU A 681 -29.45 -2.89 -18.35
CA GLU A 681 -30.44 -1.84 -18.25
C GLU A 681 -29.95 -0.59 -17.47
N TYR A 682 -28.71 -0.66 -16.91
CA TYR A 682 -28.17 0.40 -16.08
C TYR A 682 -27.34 1.39 -16.91
N ASP A 683 -27.60 2.66 -16.74
CA ASP A 683 -26.77 3.71 -17.29
C ASP A 683 -25.55 3.97 -16.37
N SER A 684 -24.63 4.83 -16.82
CA SER A 684 -23.39 5.09 -16.08
C SER A 684 -23.61 5.76 -14.70
N HIS A 685 -24.69 6.52 -14.52
CA HIS A 685 -25.03 7.12 -13.24
C HIS A 685 -25.52 6.07 -12.24
N GLN A 686 -26.36 5.15 -12.68
CA GLN A 686 -26.83 4.04 -11.87
C GLN A 686 -25.69 3.07 -11.53
N VAL A 687 -24.80 2.79 -12.49
CA VAL A 687 -23.61 1.95 -12.24
C VAL A 687 -22.70 2.59 -11.20
N GLN A 688 -22.40 3.89 -11.33
CA GLN A 688 -21.63 4.62 -10.33
C GLN A 688 -22.29 4.52 -8.94
N ALA A 689 -23.59 4.75 -8.86
CA ALA A 689 -24.33 4.71 -7.60
C ALA A 689 -24.27 3.32 -6.93
N MET A 690 -24.51 2.26 -7.69
CA MET A 690 -24.44 0.88 -7.19
C MET A 690 -23.04 0.51 -6.72
N TRP A 691 -22.00 0.82 -7.53
CA TRP A 691 -20.62 0.48 -7.18
C TRP A 691 -20.12 1.25 -5.96
N LEU A 692 -20.49 2.52 -5.78
CA LEU A 692 -20.16 3.29 -4.59
C LEU A 692 -20.76 2.67 -3.33
N VAL A 693 -22.03 2.30 -3.36
CA VAL A 693 -22.69 1.64 -2.22
C VAL A 693 -22.03 0.31 -1.90
N ARG A 694 -21.78 -0.51 -2.93
CA ARG A 694 -21.13 -1.82 -2.80
C ARG A 694 -19.71 -1.68 -2.24
N ALA A 695 -18.96 -0.64 -2.63
CA ALA A 695 -17.65 -0.35 -2.07
C ALA A 695 -17.71 -0.09 -0.56
N TYR A 696 -18.66 0.73 -0.09
CA TYR A 696 -18.82 0.94 1.35
C TYR A 696 -19.23 -0.32 2.11
N LEU A 697 -20.08 -1.16 1.53
CA LEU A 697 -20.41 -2.46 2.13
C LEU A 697 -19.16 -3.34 2.29
N LEU A 698 -18.33 -3.44 1.26
CA LEU A 698 -17.05 -4.16 1.30
C LEU A 698 -16.08 -3.56 2.33
N PHE A 699 -15.91 -2.25 2.34
CA PHE A 699 -15.02 -1.57 3.29
C PHE A 699 -15.42 -1.83 4.74
N SER A 700 -16.71 -1.87 5.02
CA SER A 700 -17.20 -2.19 6.36
C SER A 700 -16.84 -3.61 6.80
N ALA A 701 -16.84 -4.57 5.86
CA ALA A 701 -16.53 -5.97 6.13
C ALA A 701 -15.04 -6.21 6.34
N ILE A 702 -14.18 -5.55 5.54
CA ILE A 702 -12.72 -5.73 5.64
C ILE A 702 -12.08 -4.94 6.79
N GLY A 703 -12.82 -4.06 7.45
CA GLY A 703 -12.36 -3.35 8.65
C GLY A 703 -11.69 -2.01 8.38
N ILE A 704 -12.10 -1.31 7.31
CA ILE A 704 -11.73 0.09 7.06
C ILE A 704 -12.46 0.98 8.07
N ASP A 705 -11.75 1.90 8.69
CA ASP A 705 -12.31 2.80 9.69
C ASP A 705 -12.98 4.04 9.09
N LYS A 706 -12.41 4.59 8.01
CA LYS A 706 -13.00 5.68 7.23
C LYS A 706 -12.70 5.51 5.75
N ALA A 707 -13.72 5.80 4.94
CA ALA A 707 -13.58 5.82 3.49
C ALA A 707 -14.24 7.09 2.94
N THR A 708 -13.53 7.85 2.10
CA THR A 708 -14.05 9.08 1.50
C THR A 708 -14.03 8.96 -0.01
N MET A 709 -15.22 8.89 -0.61
CA MET A 709 -15.33 8.84 -2.07
C MET A 709 -14.89 10.17 -2.71
N TYR A 710 -14.29 10.13 -3.87
CA TYR A 710 -13.97 11.26 -4.72
C TYR A 710 -15.08 11.43 -5.77
N MET A 711 -15.94 12.48 -5.76
CA MET A 711 -15.98 13.56 -4.82
C MET A 711 -17.39 14.21 -4.73
N THR A 712 -17.52 15.38 -4.12
CA THR A 712 -18.82 16.05 -3.96
C THR A 712 -19.43 16.54 -5.25
N GLU A 713 -18.64 17.05 -6.19
CA GLU A 713 -19.13 17.82 -7.35
C GLU A 713 -18.30 17.50 -8.61
N ASP A 714 -18.97 17.30 -9.73
CA ASP A 714 -18.33 17.14 -11.03
C ASP A 714 -17.57 18.41 -11.44
N CYS A 715 -16.51 18.25 -12.20
CA CYS A 715 -15.76 19.39 -12.75
C CYS A 715 -16.48 20.06 -13.92
N ALA A 716 -17.33 19.32 -14.62
CA ALA A 716 -18.05 19.79 -15.81
C ALA A 716 -19.23 18.87 -16.13
N TYR A 717 -20.06 19.29 -17.08
CA TYR A 717 -21.09 18.43 -17.68
C TYR A 717 -20.47 17.18 -18.33
N ASP A 718 -21.04 16.01 -18.08
CA ASP A 718 -20.50 14.71 -18.50
C ASP A 718 -20.00 14.66 -19.94
N ALA A 719 -20.85 15.12 -20.88
CA ALA A 719 -20.51 15.08 -22.31
C ALA A 719 -19.36 16.03 -22.72
N THR A 720 -18.97 16.97 -21.85
CA THR A 720 -17.89 17.92 -22.07
C THR A 720 -16.68 17.72 -21.16
N ALA A 721 -16.81 16.83 -20.17
CA ALA A 721 -15.73 16.50 -19.26
C ALA A 721 -14.58 15.82 -20.05
N VAL A 722 -13.37 16.29 -19.82
CA VAL A 722 -12.16 15.73 -20.43
C VAL A 722 -11.25 15.22 -19.32
N GLY A 723 -10.81 13.98 -19.45
CA GLY A 723 -9.88 13.37 -18.50
C GLY A 723 -10.57 12.60 -17.36
N LYS A 724 -9.76 11.91 -16.58
CA LYS A 724 -10.20 11.15 -15.41
C LYS A 724 -10.56 12.07 -14.23
N TYR A 725 -11.45 11.59 -13.38
CA TYR A 725 -11.96 12.28 -12.18
C TYR A 725 -12.85 13.49 -12.44
N GLY A 726 -13.20 13.77 -13.71
CA GLY A 726 -14.01 14.93 -14.06
C GLY A 726 -15.48 14.79 -13.72
N THR A 727 -15.99 13.58 -13.58
CA THR A 727 -17.40 13.26 -13.37
C THR A 727 -17.65 12.25 -12.24
N CYS A 728 -16.77 12.28 -11.23
CA CYS A 728 -16.87 11.40 -10.06
C CYS A 728 -17.85 11.92 -9.00
N GLY A 729 -18.41 13.11 -9.16
CA GLY A 729 -19.23 13.78 -8.16
C GLY A 729 -20.57 13.10 -7.87
N VAL A 730 -21.17 13.45 -6.73
CA VAL A 730 -22.59 13.17 -6.40
C VAL A 730 -23.49 14.34 -6.83
N VAL A 731 -22.89 15.48 -7.17
CA VAL A 731 -23.54 16.63 -7.79
C VAL A 731 -22.99 16.79 -9.19
N GLY A 732 -23.85 16.70 -10.17
CA GLY A 732 -23.54 16.89 -11.59
C GLY A 732 -24.06 18.22 -12.13
N PHE A 733 -23.71 18.53 -13.37
CA PHE A 733 -24.18 19.70 -14.11
C PHE A 733 -24.92 19.29 -15.38
N ASP A 734 -26.04 19.93 -15.64
CA ASP A 734 -26.72 19.81 -16.95
C ASP A 734 -26.01 20.60 -18.08
N GLU A 735 -26.46 20.45 -19.29
CA GLU A 735 -25.92 21.16 -20.48
C GLU A 735 -25.90 22.70 -20.37
N ASN A 736 -26.69 23.24 -19.44
CA ASN A 736 -26.78 24.68 -19.16
C ASN A 736 -25.94 25.09 -17.95
N GLY A 737 -25.21 24.11 -17.33
CA GLY A 737 -24.40 24.34 -16.14
C GLY A 737 -25.24 24.47 -14.85
N LYS A 738 -26.47 23.94 -14.83
CA LYS A 738 -27.30 23.89 -13.64
C LYS A 738 -26.99 22.61 -12.85
N GLU A 739 -26.76 22.77 -11.54
CA GLU A 739 -26.51 21.67 -10.61
C GLU A 739 -27.73 20.78 -10.42
N TYR A 740 -27.48 19.48 -10.31
CA TYR A 740 -28.46 18.48 -9.89
C TYR A 740 -27.77 17.37 -9.07
N PHE A 741 -28.50 16.66 -8.20
CA PHE A 741 -28.01 15.50 -7.51
C PHE A 741 -28.10 14.29 -8.42
N LYS A 742 -26.99 13.55 -8.54
CA LYS A 742 -26.89 12.29 -9.30
C LYS A 742 -27.47 11.14 -8.48
N ASP A 743 -27.72 10.00 -9.12
CA ASP A 743 -28.26 8.80 -8.45
C ASP A 743 -27.40 8.39 -7.26
N SER A 744 -26.06 8.53 -7.39
CA SER A 744 -25.12 8.25 -6.31
C SER A 744 -25.39 9.00 -5.00
N TYR A 745 -25.91 10.25 -5.08
CA TYR A 745 -26.30 10.98 -3.89
C TYR A 745 -27.44 10.28 -3.13
N TYR A 746 -28.47 9.85 -3.83
CA TYR A 746 -29.65 9.22 -3.24
C TYR A 746 -29.34 7.83 -2.70
N TYR A 747 -28.53 7.05 -3.43
CA TYR A 747 -28.12 5.71 -3.02
C TYR A 747 -27.26 5.74 -1.75
N LEU A 748 -26.28 6.64 -1.70
CA LEU A 748 -25.46 6.83 -0.50
C LEU A 748 -26.31 7.33 0.68
N TYR A 749 -27.24 8.24 0.42
CA TYR A 749 -28.12 8.76 1.46
C TYR A 749 -29.02 7.65 2.04
N THR A 750 -29.58 6.81 1.18
CA THR A 750 -30.38 5.63 1.60
C THR A 750 -29.52 4.66 2.41
N LEU A 751 -28.30 4.34 1.97
CA LEU A 751 -27.39 3.50 2.74
C LEU A 751 -27.12 4.07 4.13
N LYS A 752 -26.76 5.35 4.20
CA LYS A 752 -26.51 6.02 5.47
C LYS A 752 -27.74 6.00 6.40
N ASN A 753 -28.92 6.32 5.88
CA ASN A 753 -30.15 6.35 6.69
C ASN A 753 -30.56 4.95 7.18
N THR A 754 -30.27 3.92 6.37
CA THR A 754 -30.67 2.54 6.66
C THR A 754 -29.68 1.82 7.57
N LEU A 755 -28.39 1.91 7.27
CA LEU A 755 -27.33 1.17 7.98
C LEU A 755 -26.39 2.07 8.80
N GLY A 756 -26.62 3.37 8.89
CA GLY A 756 -25.69 4.30 9.53
C GLY A 756 -25.28 3.92 10.96
N ASP A 757 -26.21 3.41 11.75
CA ASP A 757 -25.97 2.99 13.14
C ASP A 757 -25.52 1.52 13.27
N TYR A 758 -25.40 0.80 12.15
CA TYR A 758 -25.08 -0.62 12.15
C TYR A 758 -23.59 -0.85 11.87
N ARG A 759 -23.07 -1.93 12.45
CA ARG A 759 -21.72 -2.47 12.22
C ARG A 759 -21.80 -3.79 11.50
N PHE A 760 -20.84 -4.06 10.64
CA PHE A 760 -20.69 -5.38 10.04
C PHE A 760 -20.44 -6.44 11.13
N VAL A 761 -21.08 -7.59 10.97
CA VAL A 761 -20.98 -8.72 11.90
C VAL A 761 -20.42 -9.94 11.22
N ASP A 762 -20.97 -10.31 10.05
CA ASP A 762 -20.61 -11.57 9.38
C ASP A 762 -21.04 -11.55 7.92
N GLU A 763 -20.35 -12.34 7.12
CA GLU A 763 -20.75 -12.71 5.77
C GLU A 763 -21.52 -14.03 5.84
N ILE A 764 -22.74 -14.03 5.32
CA ILE A 764 -23.62 -15.19 5.33
C ILE A 764 -23.51 -15.92 4.00
N ASN A 765 -23.18 -17.20 4.05
CA ASN A 765 -23.15 -18.02 2.85
C ASN A 765 -24.54 -18.16 2.22
N SER A 766 -24.72 -17.57 1.05
CA SER A 766 -25.98 -17.64 0.28
C SER A 766 -26.24 -19.00 -0.37
N GLY A 767 -25.19 -19.81 -0.55
CA GLY A 767 -25.22 -21.05 -1.36
C GLY A 767 -25.12 -20.79 -2.86
N SER A 768 -24.86 -19.56 -3.29
CA SER A 768 -24.70 -19.15 -4.70
C SER A 768 -23.58 -18.12 -4.83
N ASP A 769 -22.76 -18.24 -5.83
CA ASP A 769 -21.72 -17.27 -6.16
C ASP A 769 -22.31 -15.94 -6.68
N ASP A 770 -23.57 -15.96 -7.14
CA ASP A 770 -24.28 -14.79 -7.66
C ASP A 770 -24.88 -13.91 -6.59
N ILE A 771 -24.83 -14.29 -5.32
CA ILE A 771 -25.45 -13.54 -4.24
C ILE A 771 -24.51 -13.42 -3.03
N TRP A 772 -24.21 -12.19 -2.62
CA TRP A 772 -23.54 -11.88 -1.38
C TRP A 772 -24.53 -11.36 -0.35
N ILE A 773 -24.32 -11.76 0.91
CA ILE A 773 -25.15 -11.41 2.05
C ILE A 773 -24.24 -10.97 3.19
N TYR A 774 -24.33 -9.70 3.58
CA TYR A 774 -23.65 -9.19 4.76
C TYR A 774 -24.64 -8.92 5.88
N LYS A 775 -24.33 -9.44 7.05
CA LYS A 775 -25.11 -9.23 8.28
C LYS A 775 -24.55 -8.06 9.06
N TYR A 776 -25.44 -7.20 9.50
CA TYR A 776 -25.13 -6.01 10.29
C TYR A 776 -25.90 -6.01 11.59
N GLN A 777 -25.37 -5.32 12.61
CA GLN A 777 -26.06 -5.18 13.88
C GLN A 777 -25.76 -3.81 14.52
N THR A 778 -26.79 -3.23 15.16
CA THR A 778 -26.59 -2.04 16.01
C THR A 778 -26.04 -2.45 17.37
N ASP A 779 -25.52 -1.49 18.14
CA ASP A 779 -25.12 -1.71 19.54
C ASP A 779 -26.30 -2.13 20.42
N GLY A 780 -27.53 -1.83 20.01
CA GLY A 780 -28.79 -2.24 20.67
C GLY A 780 -29.32 -3.62 20.28
N GLY A 781 -28.60 -4.34 19.37
CA GLY A 781 -28.96 -5.70 18.96
C GLY A 781 -29.94 -5.81 17.77
N LYS A 782 -30.40 -4.69 17.18
CA LYS A 782 -31.19 -4.74 15.94
C LYS A 782 -30.32 -5.29 14.79
N THR A 783 -30.92 -6.16 13.98
CA THR A 783 -30.21 -6.84 12.87
C THR A 783 -30.67 -6.31 11.52
N ALA A 784 -29.74 -6.23 10.56
CA ALA A 784 -30.00 -5.94 9.16
C ALA A 784 -29.15 -6.83 8.26
N TYR A 785 -29.61 -7.03 7.03
CA TYR A 785 -28.87 -7.75 5.99
C TYR A 785 -28.79 -6.86 4.75
N ALA A 786 -27.58 -6.72 4.19
CA ALA A 786 -27.40 -6.17 2.86
C ALA A 786 -27.20 -7.33 1.89
N VAL A 787 -27.98 -7.36 0.79
CA VAL A 787 -27.98 -8.47 -0.17
C VAL A 787 -27.90 -7.92 -1.58
N TRP A 788 -26.93 -8.42 -2.37
CA TRP A 788 -26.74 -8.00 -3.76
C TRP A 788 -26.09 -9.08 -4.64
N CYS A 789 -26.14 -8.86 -5.95
CA CYS A 789 -25.34 -9.63 -6.90
C CYS A 789 -23.97 -8.95 -7.09
N PRO A 790 -22.82 -9.63 -6.79
CA PRO A 790 -21.48 -9.05 -6.89
C PRO A 790 -20.94 -9.04 -8.33
N THR A 791 -21.81 -8.87 -9.31
CA THR A 791 -21.51 -8.91 -10.74
C THR A 791 -21.50 -7.51 -11.35
N MET A 792 -21.17 -7.41 -12.64
CA MET A 792 -21.21 -6.18 -13.43
C MET A 792 -21.72 -6.47 -14.86
N ASP A 793 -22.75 -7.31 -14.99
CA ASP A 793 -23.33 -7.75 -16.24
C ASP A 793 -24.87 -7.69 -16.28
N GLY A 794 -25.49 -7.20 -15.19
CA GLY A 794 -26.94 -7.08 -15.05
C GLY A 794 -27.60 -8.32 -14.44
N THR A 795 -26.84 -9.16 -13.75
CA THR A 795 -27.37 -10.37 -13.08
C THR A 795 -28.48 -10.02 -12.09
N LYS A 796 -29.55 -10.83 -12.10
CA LYS A 796 -30.70 -10.76 -11.18
C LYS A 796 -31.13 -12.14 -10.74
N VAL A 797 -31.54 -12.25 -9.49
CA VAL A 797 -32.09 -13.47 -8.91
C VAL A 797 -33.45 -13.18 -8.29
N ASP A 798 -34.51 -13.74 -8.88
CA ASP A 798 -35.87 -13.54 -8.38
C ASP A 798 -36.21 -14.53 -7.27
N ASN A 799 -36.98 -14.04 -6.27
CA ASN A 799 -37.52 -14.85 -5.18
C ASN A 799 -36.45 -15.60 -4.36
N PHE A 800 -35.28 -15.00 -4.18
CA PHE A 800 -34.26 -15.54 -3.29
C PHE A 800 -34.80 -15.70 -1.86
N GLU A 801 -34.56 -16.86 -1.24
CA GLU A 801 -34.99 -17.16 0.10
C GLU A 801 -33.90 -16.78 1.13
N LEU A 802 -34.05 -15.61 1.75
CA LEU A 802 -33.15 -15.13 2.78
C LEU A 802 -33.64 -15.61 4.17
N LYS A 803 -32.78 -16.33 4.88
CA LYS A 803 -33.00 -16.68 6.29
C LYS A 803 -32.69 -15.48 7.18
N ILE A 804 -33.58 -15.18 8.10
CA ILE A 804 -33.46 -14.06 9.01
C ILE A 804 -33.69 -14.48 10.46
N ASP A 805 -33.10 -13.74 11.39
CA ASP A 805 -33.28 -13.92 12.85
C ASP A 805 -34.36 -12.97 13.40
N GLY A 806 -35.62 -13.17 13.06
CA GLY A 806 -36.70 -12.31 13.49
C GLY A 806 -38.10 -12.72 12.96
N SER A 807 -39.12 -11.99 13.36
CA SER A 807 -40.52 -12.28 12.99
C SER A 807 -41.15 -11.17 12.15
N VAL A 808 -40.51 -10.01 12.07
CA VAL A 808 -40.92 -8.86 11.26
C VAL A 808 -39.74 -8.41 10.46
N ALA A 809 -39.93 -8.15 9.19
CA ALA A 809 -38.88 -7.68 8.30
C ALA A 809 -39.39 -6.62 7.32
N THR A 810 -38.55 -5.60 7.10
CA THR A 810 -38.79 -4.54 6.12
C THR A 810 -37.66 -4.55 5.09
N LEU A 811 -38.01 -4.59 3.81
CA LEU A 811 -37.07 -4.38 2.70
C LEU A 811 -36.95 -2.89 2.42
N VAL A 812 -35.71 -2.40 2.30
CA VAL A 812 -35.41 -1.05 1.82
C VAL A 812 -34.51 -1.17 0.58
N GLN A 813 -34.85 -0.42 -0.47
CA GLN A 813 -34.08 -0.35 -1.69
C GLN A 813 -33.87 1.10 -2.10
N ALA A 814 -32.63 1.45 -2.48
CA ALA A 814 -32.34 2.77 -3.00
C ALA A 814 -32.96 2.95 -4.39
N VAL A 815 -33.52 4.14 -4.61
CA VAL A 815 -34.10 4.58 -5.88
C VAL A 815 -33.70 6.03 -6.14
N ASP A 816 -33.83 6.45 -7.38
CA ASP A 816 -33.53 7.82 -7.80
C ASP A 816 -34.50 8.80 -7.16
N LEU A 817 -34.01 9.96 -6.85
CA LEU A 817 -34.75 11.10 -6.29
C LEU A 817 -35.38 10.89 -4.90
N ASP A 818 -35.04 9.81 -4.20
CA ASP A 818 -35.51 9.52 -2.83
C ASP A 818 -34.33 9.21 -1.90
N THR A 819 -34.18 9.99 -0.83
CA THR A 819 -33.11 9.81 0.18
C THR A 819 -33.38 8.70 1.18
N ASP A 820 -34.62 8.26 1.30
CA ASP A 820 -35.03 7.19 2.24
C ASP A 820 -35.18 5.84 1.52
N GLY A 821 -35.18 5.87 0.18
CA GLY A 821 -35.45 4.71 -0.65
C GLY A 821 -36.91 4.26 -0.56
N VAL A 822 -37.21 3.15 -1.19
CA VAL A 822 -38.53 2.53 -1.14
C VAL A 822 -38.55 1.40 -0.11
N ALA A 823 -39.39 1.55 0.90
CA ALA A 823 -39.59 0.54 1.94
C ALA A 823 -40.85 -0.32 1.69
N SER A 824 -40.73 -1.63 1.93
CA SER A 824 -41.86 -2.55 1.87
C SER A 824 -41.79 -3.60 2.97
N GLU A 825 -42.95 -3.96 3.56
CA GLU A 825 -43.03 -5.05 4.52
C GLU A 825 -42.84 -6.39 3.82
N LEU A 826 -42.05 -7.28 4.44
CA LEU A 826 -41.85 -8.63 3.96
C LEU A 826 -42.66 -9.63 4.77
N THR A 827 -43.25 -10.61 4.09
CA THR A 827 -43.89 -11.74 4.76
C THR A 827 -42.84 -12.72 5.26
N VAL A 828 -42.70 -12.86 6.56
CA VAL A 828 -41.83 -13.85 7.19
C VAL A 828 -42.55 -15.19 7.33
N THR A 829 -41.94 -16.22 6.73
CA THR A 829 -42.47 -17.59 6.81
C THR A 829 -41.37 -18.53 7.32
N ASN A 830 -41.55 -19.09 8.51
CA ASN A 830 -40.58 -19.99 9.16
C ASN A 830 -39.16 -19.39 9.25
N GLY A 831 -39.03 -18.09 9.57
CA GLY A 831 -37.76 -17.39 9.65
C GLY A 831 -37.09 -17.14 8.28
N THR A 832 -37.89 -17.12 7.20
CA THR A 832 -37.40 -16.85 5.84
C THR A 832 -38.27 -15.80 5.17
N VAL A 833 -37.63 -14.92 4.39
CA VAL A 833 -38.28 -13.95 3.51
C VAL A 833 -37.89 -14.20 2.08
N LYS A 834 -38.75 -13.81 1.13
CA LYS A 834 -38.43 -13.85 -0.31
C LYS A 834 -38.19 -12.46 -0.81
N ILE A 835 -37.03 -12.27 -1.48
CA ILE A 835 -36.61 -10.99 -2.02
C ILE A 835 -36.12 -11.17 -3.47
N ASN A 836 -36.22 -10.13 -4.28
CA ASN A 836 -35.52 -10.06 -5.55
C ASN A 836 -34.18 -9.39 -5.34
N VAL A 837 -33.12 -9.99 -5.83
CA VAL A 837 -31.75 -9.53 -5.68
C VAL A 837 -31.20 -9.10 -7.04
N SER A 838 -30.54 -8.00 -7.11
CA SER A 838 -29.85 -7.49 -8.30
C SER A 838 -28.49 -6.92 -7.90
N GLU A 839 -27.82 -6.30 -8.82
CA GLU A 839 -26.57 -5.57 -8.54
C GLU A 839 -26.77 -4.27 -7.74
N ASN A 840 -28.01 -3.75 -7.68
CA ASN A 840 -28.40 -2.70 -6.73
C ASN A 840 -28.70 -3.36 -5.38
N PRO A 841 -27.91 -3.09 -4.32
CA PRO A 841 -28.11 -3.73 -3.03
C PRO A 841 -29.46 -3.45 -2.43
N VAL A 842 -30.06 -4.46 -1.81
CA VAL A 842 -31.26 -4.32 -0.98
C VAL A 842 -30.94 -4.56 0.48
N TYR A 843 -31.63 -3.86 1.36
CA TYR A 843 -31.44 -3.95 2.82
C TYR A 843 -32.67 -4.59 3.45
N VAL A 844 -32.48 -5.64 4.23
CA VAL A 844 -33.55 -6.27 5.00
C VAL A 844 -33.33 -5.96 6.47
N ILE A 845 -34.19 -5.11 7.01
CA ILE A 845 -34.20 -4.68 8.42
C ILE A 845 -35.10 -5.61 9.21
N VAL A 846 -34.57 -6.16 10.31
CA VAL A 846 -35.27 -7.16 11.13
C VAL A 846 -35.54 -6.57 12.52
N ASP A 847 -36.84 -6.61 12.93
CA ASP A 847 -37.33 -6.20 14.26
C ASP A 847 -37.78 -7.39 15.13
#